data_3ec7c089b061315dccc1aaec89cdd997
#
_entry.id   3ec7c089b061315dccc1aaec89cdd997
#
_cell.length_a   1.000
_cell.length_b   1.000
_cell.length_c   1.000
_cell.angle_alpha   90.00
_cell.angle_beta   90.00
_cell.angle_gamma   90.00
#
_symmetry.space_group_name_H-M   'P 1'
#
loop_
_entity.id
_entity.type
_entity.pdbx_description
1 polymer ?
#
loop_
_entity_poly.entity_id
_entity_poly.type
_entity_poly.pdbx_seq_one_letter_code
_entity_poly.pdbx_strand_id
1 'polypeptide(L)'
;MTDPVDPVSRDSSAASTAPASVPPPVKPLRPWAQTLLWLFGVVLPLVTIGVELSTRMCAEELFDPLPTPLHVVLVMVVPLANLAALLVLRRVAGGRVASARAWRFVRFANGLAIGVATYYALVFLPLVPISVVFVIFYGLGLLSLCPLISVVSGLGLWRALHKRAPLRSRANAWGLAASFLALLALAAPPAITRFAMVRATEGTPEQRLRALRVLRSVGDRAVILRACYERSGEMRDLTSVLLGAGRVSPPAARELYYRVTGDPFNSVPPPRLSGFDGDRIDGLWDFDPEQGGAAVGGVLRGLSLAASRLDGSIDPDAALGYLEWTLEFRNDGMVPREARTVIALPPGGVVTRATLWIAGEEREAAFGGRGAVRAAYEAVVRARRDPLLVTTAGPDRVLVQCFPVPAGGTMKVRIGVTMPLLVETASRARMVLPHFVERNFAVAPELRHALWVDSDEGLAALDGGPAAEEGEAAAQPVLVAERSGAASTVRGGLDDGALVKRSIVADRHAAAMASWANDPQEPTFDVVETLEPAAARPMGRVVVVLDGSRALADEAEELREVLVKPPGGRAPSIVLAGDAIDDLKADEVKRRRFAGGTDNVPALATAWDRVAGDPEALVVWVHGPQPVALGPAEELAQRCARRPEGPRLVALAATPGPNRVLDALDGCAWASVAARRGTLAEDLRALLAGGSPSGATLVPRLQRVPAGTSRDGVEKTSAHLVRLWARDEAVRLGVATQDARGPAALAVRYSLVTPWSGAVVLETLEEMQAEGLTPGVPGDVPTIPEPSLVVLLVVAAALLALAQRSRSRWRAAAS
;
A
#
# COMPACT_ATOMS: atom_id res chain seq x y z
N MET A 1 -49.53 -77.18 -65.71
CA MET A 1 -50.70 -77.86 -65.24
C MET A 1 -51.05 -77.16 -63.96
N THR A 2 -51.91 -76.21 -64.14
CA THR A 2 -53.27 -75.99 -63.67
C THR A 2 -53.44 -75.85 -62.19
N ASP A 3 -53.78 -74.62 -61.93
CA ASP A 3 -54.50 -73.96 -60.87
C ASP A 3 -55.45 -74.86 -60.02
N PRO A 4 -56.01 -74.44 -58.87
CA PRO A 4 -56.72 -73.14 -58.84
C PRO A 4 -56.58 -72.30 -57.48
N VAL A 5 -56.91 -71.05 -57.64
CA VAL A 5 -57.29 -69.97 -56.78
C VAL A 5 -58.42 -70.38 -55.81
N ASP A 6 -58.34 -69.86 -54.52
CA ASP A 6 -59.57 -69.52 -53.76
C ASP A 6 -59.21 -68.76 -52.42
N PRO A 7 -60.08 -68.01 -51.76
CA PRO A 7 -60.17 -66.56 -51.83
C PRO A 7 -59.94 -65.95 -50.43
N VAL A 8 -59.73 -64.65 -50.53
CA VAL A 8 -59.54 -63.65 -49.43
C VAL A 8 -60.72 -63.71 -48.43
N SER A 9 -60.45 -63.96 -47.15
CA SER A 9 -61.32 -63.58 -46.03
C SER A 9 -60.67 -62.35 -45.32
N ARG A 10 -61.29 -61.21 -45.44
CA ARG A 10 -61.03 -59.99 -44.65
C ARG A 10 -61.58 -60.20 -43.26
N ASP A 11 -60.69 -60.45 -42.26
CA ASP A 11 -61.06 -60.26 -40.84
C ASP A 11 -60.60 -58.87 -40.42
N SER A 12 -61.53 -57.94 -40.24
CA SER A 12 -61.40 -56.69 -39.56
C SER A 12 -61.31 -56.88 -38.06
N SER A 13 -60.03 -57.01 -37.50
CA SER A 13 -59.88 -56.90 -36.07
C SER A 13 -59.78 -55.48 -35.69
N ALA A 14 -60.85 -54.88 -35.20
CA ALA A 14 -60.93 -53.64 -34.50
C ALA A 14 -59.94 -53.71 -33.26
N ALA A 15 -58.82 -53.00 -33.38
CA ALA A 15 -57.96 -52.80 -32.22
C ALA A 15 -58.67 -51.95 -31.16
N SER A 16 -59.18 -52.66 -30.14
CA SER A 16 -59.68 -52.04 -28.91
C SER A 16 -58.54 -51.22 -28.25
N THR A 17 -58.59 -49.89 -28.47
CA THR A 17 -57.82 -48.95 -27.67
C THR A 17 -58.35 -49.03 -26.21
N ALA A 18 -57.68 -49.81 -25.38
CA ALA A 18 -57.90 -49.79 -23.95
C ALA A 18 -57.64 -48.30 -23.48
N PRO A 19 -58.47 -47.69 -22.70
CA PRO A 19 -58.26 -46.38 -22.15
C PRO A 19 -57.03 -46.45 -21.28
N ALA A 20 -56.08 -45.53 -21.57
CA ALA A 20 -54.83 -45.41 -20.76
C ALA A 20 -55.24 -45.33 -19.27
N SER A 21 -54.86 -46.32 -18.50
CA SER A 21 -55.13 -46.39 -17.08
C SER A 21 -54.65 -45.15 -16.41
N VAL A 22 -55.59 -44.32 -15.87
CA VAL A 22 -55.26 -43.17 -15.05
C VAL A 22 -54.38 -43.66 -13.89
N PRO A 23 -53.17 -43.12 -13.74
CA PRO A 23 -52.31 -43.55 -12.65
C PRO A 23 -53.04 -43.33 -11.31
N PRO A 24 -52.90 -44.21 -10.32
CA PRO A 24 -53.62 -44.12 -9.06
C PRO A 24 -53.29 -42.81 -8.36
N PRO A 25 -54.25 -42.16 -7.68
CA PRO A 25 -54.08 -40.87 -7.05
C PRO A 25 -52.94 -40.90 -6.04
N VAL A 26 -51.95 -40.02 -6.23
CA VAL A 26 -50.77 -39.91 -5.35
C VAL A 26 -51.22 -39.40 -3.99
N LYS A 27 -51.03 -40.16 -2.91
CA LYS A 27 -51.41 -39.75 -1.54
C LYS A 27 -50.72 -38.39 -1.17
N PRO A 28 -51.50 -37.39 -0.71
CA PRO A 28 -50.92 -36.09 -0.29
C PRO A 28 -49.97 -36.25 0.90
N LEU A 29 -49.05 -35.30 1.08
CA LEU A 29 -48.25 -35.22 2.29
C LEU A 29 -49.20 -34.94 3.49
N ARG A 30 -48.85 -35.51 4.67
CA ARG A 30 -49.60 -35.16 5.90
C ARG A 30 -49.51 -33.64 6.14
N PRO A 31 -50.59 -32.95 6.50
CA PRO A 31 -50.58 -31.48 6.62
C PRO A 31 -49.45 -30.93 7.48
N TRP A 32 -49.21 -31.54 8.66
CA TRP A 32 -48.12 -31.15 9.53
C TRP A 32 -46.75 -31.28 8.89
N ALA A 33 -46.51 -32.34 8.15
CA ALA A 33 -45.23 -32.59 7.47
C ALA A 33 -44.98 -31.56 6.33
N GLN A 34 -46.08 -31.16 5.65
CA GLN A 34 -46.04 -30.13 4.64
C GLN A 34 -45.72 -28.78 5.25
N THR A 35 -46.32 -28.40 6.39
CA THR A 35 -46.07 -27.17 7.11
C THR A 35 -44.62 -27.12 7.61
N LEU A 36 -44.12 -28.20 8.21
CA LEU A 36 -42.71 -28.24 8.65
C LEU A 36 -41.72 -28.15 7.49
N LEU A 37 -41.96 -28.80 6.36
CA LEU A 37 -41.12 -28.70 5.18
C LEU A 37 -41.16 -27.29 4.57
N TRP A 38 -42.30 -26.60 4.65
CA TRP A 38 -42.44 -25.23 4.21
C TRP A 38 -41.68 -24.27 5.12
N LEU A 39 -41.85 -24.40 6.45
CA LEU A 39 -41.19 -23.54 7.43
C LEU A 39 -39.67 -23.75 7.44
N PHE A 40 -39.21 -24.98 7.56
CA PHE A 40 -37.79 -25.31 7.75
C PHE A 40 -37.03 -25.51 6.43
N GLY A 41 -37.73 -25.87 5.35
CA GLY A 41 -37.10 -26.10 4.06
C GLY A 41 -37.08 -24.86 3.13
N VAL A 42 -37.97 -23.88 3.36
CA VAL A 42 -38.12 -22.70 2.49
C VAL A 42 -38.00 -21.40 3.28
N VAL A 43 -38.83 -21.20 4.32
CA VAL A 43 -38.87 -19.90 5.03
C VAL A 43 -37.59 -19.68 5.83
N LEU A 44 -37.18 -20.64 6.64
CA LEU A 44 -35.96 -20.50 7.47
C LEU A 44 -34.69 -20.23 6.63
N PRO A 45 -34.41 -20.99 5.53
CA PRO A 45 -33.26 -20.67 4.68
C PRO A 45 -33.35 -19.27 4.04
N LEU A 46 -34.54 -18.81 3.62
CA LEU A 46 -34.69 -17.45 3.07
C LEU A 46 -34.44 -16.37 4.12
N VAL A 47 -34.95 -16.57 5.34
CA VAL A 47 -34.67 -15.65 6.45
C VAL A 47 -33.18 -15.63 6.77
N THR A 48 -32.54 -16.80 6.86
CA THR A 48 -31.09 -16.90 7.10
C THR A 48 -30.28 -16.17 6.03
N ILE A 49 -30.61 -16.38 4.75
CA ILE A 49 -29.94 -15.66 3.64
C ILE A 49 -30.20 -14.15 3.74
N GLY A 50 -31.42 -13.73 4.09
CA GLY A 50 -31.77 -12.32 4.28
C GLY A 50 -30.97 -11.66 5.40
N VAL A 51 -30.83 -12.34 6.55
CA VAL A 51 -29.98 -11.89 7.66
C VAL A 51 -28.53 -11.83 7.23
N GLU A 52 -28.00 -12.88 6.57
CA GLU A 52 -26.63 -12.91 6.12
C GLU A 52 -26.31 -11.82 5.11
N LEU A 53 -27.21 -11.54 4.15
CA LEU A 53 -27.02 -10.45 3.17
C LEU A 53 -27.03 -9.06 3.83
N SER A 54 -27.74 -8.90 4.94
CA SER A 54 -27.77 -7.64 5.68
C SER A 54 -26.61 -7.47 6.64
N THR A 55 -26.19 -8.54 7.33
CA THR A 55 -25.18 -8.48 8.40
C THR A 55 -23.80 -8.93 7.96
N ARG A 56 -23.72 -9.79 6.93
CA ARG A 56 -22.48 -10.45 6.46
C ARG A 56 -21.72 -11.23 7.55
N MET A 57 -22.36 -11.53 8.65
CA MET A 57 -21.75 -12.10 9.84
C MET A 57 -21.05 -13.44 9.59
N CYS A 58 -21.68 -14.35 8.85
CA CYS A 58 -21.04 -15.65 8.52
C CYS A 58 -20.01 -15.52 7.40
N ALA A 59 -20.23 -14.59 6.46
CA ALA A 59 -19.34 -14.34 5.35
C ALA A 59 -17.98 -13.84 5.81
N GLU A 60 -17.97 -12.96 6.80
CA GLU A 60 -16.75 -12.33 7.29
C GLU A 60 -15.97 -13.25 8.22
N GLU A 61 -16.61 -14.16 8.96
CA GLU A 61 -15.95 -14.98 9.96
C GLU A 61 -15.60 -16.40 9.51
N LEU A 62 -16.41 -17.00 8.64
CA LEU A 62 -16.32 -18.43 8.33
C LEU A 62 -15.82 -18.74 6.92
N PHE A 63 -15.78 -17.76 6.05
CA PHE A 63 -15.40 -17.93 4.65
C PHE A 63 -14.21 -17.06 4.27
N ASP A 64 -13.24 -17.68 3.64
CA ASP A 64 -12.08 -17.01 3.09
C ASP A 64 -11.74 -17.60 1.70
N PRO A 65 -11.81 -16.81 0.64
CA PRO A 65 -12.28 -15.40 0.61
C PRO A 65 -13.78 -15.30 0.96
N LEU A 66 -14.25 -14.10 1.28
CA LEU A 66 -15.66 -13.81 1.56
C LEU A 66 -16.57 -14.37 0.47
N PRO A 67 -17.81 -14.83 0.79
CA PRO A 67 -18.71 -15.42 -0.19
C PRO A 67 -18.86 -14.54 -1.41
N THR A 68 -18.47 -15.09 -2.54
CA THR A 68 -18.70 -14.47 -3.84
C THR A 68 -20.19 -14.48 -4.17
N PRO A 69 -20.69 -13.70 -5.14
CA PRO A 69 -22.06 -13.83 -5.64
C PRO A 69 -22.44 -15.26 -6.03
N LEU A 70 -21.46 -16.06 -6.45
CA LEU A 70 -21.66 -17.49 -6.76
C LEU A 70 -22.04 -18.32 -5.54
N HIS A 71 -21.47 -18.06 -4.37
CA HIS A 71 -21.90 -18.69 -3.11
C HIS A 71 -23.34 -18.33 -2.78
N VAL A 72 -23.73 -17.07 -2.92
CA VAL A 72 -25.12 -16.63 -2.70
C VAL A 72 -26.07 -17.34 -3.64
N VAL A 73 -25.74 -17.46 -4.93
CA VAL A 73 -26.54 -18.19 -5.92
C VAL A 73 -26.67 -19.67 -5.54
N LEU A 74 -25.58 -20.30 -5.10
CA LEU A 74 -25.62 -21.72 -4.67
C LEU A 74 -26.51 -21.92 -3.44
N VAL A 75 -26.41 -21.07 -2.44
CA VAL A 75 -27.22 -21.17 -1.21
C VAL A 75 -28.69 -20.92 -1.53
N MET A 76 -29.03 -19.99 -2.43
CA MET A 76 -30.41 -19.73 -2.90
C MET A 76 -31.04 -20.93 -3.59
N VAL A 77 -30.26 -21.83 -4.15
CA VAL A 77 -30.79 -23.08 -4.73
C VAL A 77 -31.53 -23.92 -3.69
N VAL A 78 -31.13 -23.88 -2.40
CA VAL A 78 -31.76 -24.69 -1.33
C VAL A 78 -33.25 -24.35 -1.15
N PRO A 79 -33.65 -23.11 -0.80
CA PRO A 79 -35.05 -22.76 -0.66
C PRO A 79 -35.85 -22.87 -1.97
N LEU A 80 -35.24 -22.52 -3.10
CA LEU A 80 -35.90 -22.56 -4.41
C LEU A 80 -36.18 -24.01 -4.86
N ALA A 81 -35.25 -24.90 -4.69
CA ALA A 81 -35.42 -26.32 -5.01
C ALA A 81 -36.49 -26.96 -4.10
N ASN A 82 -36.46 -26.66 -2.79
CA ASN A 82 -37.45 -27.16 -1.84
C ASN A 82 -38.85 -26.61 -2.16
N LEU A 83 -38.96 -25.34 -2.51
CA LEU A 83 -40.22 -24.72 -2.98
C LEU A 83 -40.76 -25.40 -4.24
N ALA A 84 -39.88 -25.59 -5.25
CA ALA A 84 -40.26 -26.27 -6.49
C ALA A 84 -40.76 -27.71 -6.23
N ALA A 85 -40.08 -28.43 -5.33
CA ALA A 85 -40.49 -29.79 -4.92
C ALA A 85 -41.87 -29.80 -4.27
N LEU A 86 -42.13 -28.88 -3.32
CA LEU A 86 -43.42 -28.77 -2.64
C LEU A 86 -44.55 -28.38 -3.60
N LEU A 87 -44.27 -27.48 -4.55
CA LEU A 87 -45.25 -27.07 -5.55
C LEU A 87 -45.62 -28.23 -6.49
N VAL A 88 -44.65 -29.02 -6.95
CA VAL A 88 -44.91 -30.20 -7.79
C VAL A 88 -45.69 -31.23 -7.02
N LEU A 89 -45.31 -31.52 -5.76
CA LEU A 89 -46.02 -32.47 -4.93
C LEU A 89 -47.48 -32.04 -4.65
N ARG A 90 -47.72 -30.75 -4.44
CA ARG A 90 -49.05 -30.18 -4.29
C ARG A 90 -49.92 -30.30 -5.55
N ARG A 91 -49.32 -29.96 -6.73
CA ARG A 91 -50.04 -30.06 -8.02
C ARG A 91 -50.47 -31.52 -8.31
N VAL A 92 -49.55 -32.48 -8.04
CA VAL A 92 -49.85 -33.91 -8.26
C VAL A 92 -50.86 -34.44 -7.25
N ALA A 93 -50.80 -34.02 -5.98
CA ALA A 93 -51.82 -34.34 -4.98
C ALA A 93 -53.22 -33.78 -5.33
N GLY A 94 -53.28 -32.66 -6.02
CA GLY A 94 -54.52 -32.05 -6.57
C GLY A 94 -54.97 -32.67 -7.91
N GLY A 95 -54.46 -33.85 -8.30
CA GLY A 95 -54.90 -34.55 -9.51
C GLY A 95 -54.30 -34.06 -10.84
N ARG A 96 -53.37 -33.05 -10.79
CA ARG A 96 -52.70 -32.56 -12.01
C ARG A 96 -51.50 -33.42 -12.35
N VAL A 97 -51.36 -33.80 -13.63
CA VAL A 97 -50.21 -34.61 -14.10
C VAL A 97 -48.97 -33.71 -14.28
N ALA A 98 -47.87 -34.04 -13.59
CA ALA A 98 -46.58 -33.38 -13.82
C ALA A 98 -45.79 -34.13 -14.92
N SER A 99 -45.18 -33.42 -15.85
CA SER A 99 -44.37 -33.97 -16.93
C SER A 99 -43.14 -34.72 -16.41
N ALA A 100 -42.66 -35.68 -17.18
CA ALA A 100 -41.41 -36.40 -16.85
C ALA A 100 -40.21 -35.47 -16.74
N ARG A 101 -40.19 -34.36 -17.49
CA ARG A 101 -39.16 -33.28 -17.40
C ARG A 101 -39.25 -32.57 -16.06
N ALA A 102 -40.45 -32.20 -15.59
CA ALA A 102 -40.66 -31.57 -14.29
C ALA A 102 -40.18 -32.44 -13.13
N TRP A 103 -40.52 -33.75 -13.17
CA TRP A 103 -40.03 -34.70 -12.16
C TRP A 103 -38.50 -34.85 -12.16
N ARG A 104 -37.87 -34.95 -13.33
CA ARG A 104 -36.41 -35.00 -13.44
C ARG A 104 -35.74 -33.73 -12.91
N PHE A 105 -36.27 -32.56 -13.29
CA PHE A 105 -35.79 -31.27 -12.86
C PHE A 105 -35.85 -31.09 -11.35
N VAL A 106 -37.02 -31.33 -10.73
CA VAL A 106 -37.22 -31.18 -9.28
C VAL A 106 -36.35 -32.16 -8.48
N ARG A 107 -36.17 -33.39 -8.98
CA ARG A 107 -35.25 -34.36 -8.34
C ARG A 107 -33.80 -33.92 -8.48
N PHE A 108 -33.39 -33.41 -9.60
CA PHE A 108 -32.03 -32.85 -9.79
C PHE A 108 -31.81 -31.69 -8.84
N ALA A 109 -32.72 -30.71 -8.82
CA ALA A 109 -32.65 -29.53 -7.95
C ALA A 109 -32.63 -29.93 -6.45
N ASN A 110 -33.44 -30.91 -6.05
CA ASN A 110 -33.39 -31.42 -4.66
C ASN A 110 -32.04 -32.08 -4.33
N GLY A 111 -31.44 -32.86 -5.25
CA GLY A 111 -30.10 -33.42 -5.06
C GLY A 111 -29.05 -32.32 -4.92
N LEU A 112 -29.11 -31.28 -5.77
CA LEU A 112 -28.23 -30.12 -5.71
C LEU A 112 -28.37 -29.38 -4.35
N ALA A 113 -29.64 -29.16 -3.91
CA ALA A 113 -29.92 -28.50 -2.62
C ALA A 113 -29.38 -29.30 -1.42
N ILE A 114 -29.52 -30.62 -1.42
CA ILE A 114 -28.98 -31.49 -0.37
C ILE A 114 -27.46 -31.37 -0.32
N GLY A 115 -26.77 -31.41 -1.46
CA GLY A 115 -25.32 -31.30 -1.50
C GLY A 115 -24.80 -29.95 -1.01
N VAL A 116 -25.43 -28.86 -1.45
CA VAL A 116 -25.11 -27.52 -0.97
C VAL A 116 -25.36 -27.41 0.54
N ALA A 117 -26.54 -27.82 1.02
CA ALA A 117 -26.88 -27.77 2.44
C ALA A 117 -25.91 -28.61 3.29
N THR A 118 -25.48 -29.77 2.78
CA THR A 118 -24.52 -30.66 3.48
C THR A 118 -23.15 -29.99 3.62
N TYR A 119 -22.65 -29.35 2.58
CA TYR A 119 -21.39 -28.63 2.66
C TYR A 119 -21.42 -27.56 3.76
N TYR A 120 -22.43 -26.70 3.74
CA TYR A 120 -22.55 -25.66 4.77
C TYR A 120 -22.86 -26.25 6.17
N ALA A 121 -23.57 -27.36 6.27
CA ALA A 121 -23.77 -28.04 7.55
C ALA A 121 -22.46 -28.57 8.15
N LEU A 122 -21.51 -29.02 7.31
CA LEU A 122 -20.17 -29.40 7.74
C LEU A 122 -19.33 -28.19 8.16
N VAL A 123 -19.42 -27.08 7.44
CA VAL A 123 -18.73 -25.81 7.82
C VAL A 123 -19.21 -25.32 9.17
N PHE A 124 -20.53 -25.37 9.42
CA PHE A 124 -21.13 -24.92 10.69
C PHE A 124 -21.10 -25.96 11.81
N LEU A 125 -20.60 -27.18 11.55
CA LEU A 125 -20.60 -28.25 12.53
C LEU A 125 -19.96 -27.91 13.88
N PRO A 126 -18.81 -27.19 13.93
CA PRO A 126 -18.21 -26.76 15.20
C PRO A 126 -19.09 -25.82 16.03
N LEU A 127 -19.99 -25.08 15.39
CA LEU A 127 -20.90 -24.14 16.05
C LEU A 127 -22.18 -24.79 16.56
N VAL A 128 -22.48 -26.04 16.18
CA VAL A 128 -23.70 -26.73 16.57
C VAL A 128 -23.94 -26.76 18.09
N PRO A 129 -22.94 -27.08 18.96
CA PRO A 129 -23.17 -27.12 20.41
C PRO A 129 -23.61 -25.75 20.96
N ILE A 130 -22.94 -24.69 20.54
CA ILE A 130 -23.25 -23.31 20.95
C ILE A 130 -24.59 -22.87 20.37
N SER A 131 -24.86 -23.22 19.12
CA SER A 131 -26.13 -22.88 18.43
C SER A 131 -27.34 -23.47 19.12
N VAL A 132 -27.26 -24.68 19.66
CA VAL A 132 -28.34 -25.32 20.40
C VAL A 132 -28.68 -24.51 21.66
N VAL A 133 -27.66 -23.99 22.36
CA VAL A 133 -27.88 -23.12 23.54
C VAL A 133 -28.55 -21.80 23.13
N PHE A 134 -28.10 -21.17 22.05
CA PHE A 134 -28.65 -19.91 21.55
C PHE A 134 -30.05 -20.03 20.96
N VAL A 135 -30.52 -21.23 20.57
CA VAL A 135 -31.94 -21.46 20.22
C VAL A 135 -32.82 -21.20 21.43
N ILE A 136 -32.40 -21.61 22.64
CA ILE A 136 -33.18 -21.48 23.86
C ILE A 136 -33.29 -20.02 24.30
N PHE A 137 -32.21 -19.25 24.14
CA PHE A 137 -32.17 -17.87 24.67
C PHE A 137 -32.76 -16.81 23.73
N TYR A 138 -32.68 -16.94 22.41
CA TYR A 138 -33.12 -15.87 21.49
C TYR A 138 -33.62 -16.39 20.14
N GLY A 139 -33.67 -17.70 19.93
CA GLY A 139 -33.95 -18.28 18.61
C GLY A 139 -32.86 -18.07 17.56
N LEU A 140 -31.82 -17.28 17.84
CA LEU A 140 -30.72 -16.96 16.91
C LEU A 140 -29.92 -18.20 16.51
N GLY A 141 -29.84 -19.21 17.37
CA GLY A 141 -29.21 -20.49 17.05
C GLY A 141 -29.87 -21.24 15.88
N LEU A 142 -31.10 -20.93 15.52
CA LEU A 142 -31.74 -21.49 14.34
C LEU A 142 -31.09 -21.04 13.04
N LEU A 143 -30.49 -19.87 13.00
CA LEU A 143 -29.80 -19.36 11.82
C LEU A 143 -28.53 -20.19 11.52
N SER A 144 -27.71 -20.47 12.51
CA SER A 144 -26.52 -21.31 12.38
C SER A 144 -26.83 -22.79 12.22
N LEU A 145 -27.96 -23.28 12.75
CA LEU A 145 -28.47 -24.64 12.53
C LEU A 145 -29.19 -24.79 11.19
N CYS A 146 -29.52 -23.72 10.49
CA CYS A 146 -30.28 -23.73 9.25
C CYS A 146 -29.71 -24.67 8.18
N PRO A 147 -28.38 -24.78 7.91
CA PRO A 147 -27.86 -25.74 6.95
C PRO A 147 -28.18 -27.18 7.33
N LEU A 148 -28.01 -27.54 8.59
CA LEU A 148 -28.34 -28.92 9.08
C LEU A 148 -29.84 -29.21 8.95
N ILE A 149 -30.70 -28.29 9.33
CA ILE A 149 -32.14 -28.38 9.19
C ILE A 149 -32.53 -28.46 7.71
N SER A 150 -31.82 -27.78 6.83
CA SER A 150 -32.01 -27.81 5.38
C SER A 150 -31.65 -29.19 4.80
N VAL A 151 -30.61 -29.88 5.31
CA VAL A 151 -30.29 -31.27 4.94
C VAL A 151 -31.42 -32.18 5.30
N VAL A 152 -31.93 -32.09 6.54
CA VAL A 152 -33.05 -32.95 7.02
C VAL A 152 -34.29 -32.72 6.17
N SER A 153 -34.64 -31.46 5.91
CA SER A 153 -35.79 -31.09 5.05
C SER A 153 -35.61 -31.56 3.61
N GLY A 154 -34.41 -31.42 3.03
CA GLY A 154 -34.06 -31.93 1.70
C GLY A 154 -34.18 -33.43 1.59
N LEU A 155 -33.70 -34.19 2.60
CA LEU A 155 -33.84 -35.64 2.68
C LEU A 155 -35.32 -36.06 2.85
N GLY A 156 -36.11 -35.29 3.61
CA GLY A 156 -37.55 -35.50 3.73
C GLY A 156 -38.25 -35.35 2.37
N LEU A 157 -37.94 -34.32 1.63
CA LEU A 157 -38.41 -34.08 0.26
C LEU A 157 -37.93 -35.16 -0.73
N TRP A 158 -36.64 -35.55 -0.63
CA TRP A 158 -36.11 -36.63 -1.45
C TRP A 158 -36.89 -37.93 -1.28
N ARG A 159 -37.18 -38.32 -0.02
CA ARG A 159 -38.02 -39.49 0.28
C ARG A 159 -39.44 -39.31 -0.27
N ALA A 160 -40.02 -38.13 -0.13
CA ALA A 160 -41.35 -37.83 -0.64
C ALA A 160 -41.42 -37.86 -2.17
N LEU A 161 -40.44 -37.31 -2.86
CA LEU A 161 -40.32 -37.38 -4.32
C LEU A 161 -40.05 -38.79 -4.83
N HIS A 162 -39.22 -39.56 -4.12
CA HIS A 162 -38.89 -40.92 -4.53
C HIS A 162 -40.10 -41.87 -4.43
N LYS A 163 -40.92 -41.73 -3.37
CA LYS A 163 -42.11 -42.56 -3.18
C LYS A 163 -43.23 -42.27 -4.15
N ARG A 164 -43.26 -41.06 -4.75
CA ARG A 164 -44.39 -40.56 -5.56
C ARG A 164 -44.04 -40.37 -7.05
N ALA A 165 -42.76 -40.50 -7.40
CA ALA A 165 -42.33 -40.34 -8.79
C ALA A 165 -42.71 -41.56 -9.63
N PRO A 166 -43.30 -41.41 -10.81
CA PRO A 166 -43.73 -42.51 -11.67
C PRO A 166 -42.56 -43.25 -12.34
N LEU A 167 -41.38 -42.64 -12.36
CA LEU A 167 -40.21 -43.18 -13.06
C LEU A 167 -38.99 -43.24 -12.12
N ARG A 168 -38.24 -44.33 -12.16
CA ARG A 168 -36.91 -44.40 -11.55
C ARG A 168 -35.95 -43.53 -12.31
N SER A 169 -35.30 -42.59 -11.64
CA SER A 169 -34.33 -41.67 -12.25
C SER A 169 -33.17 -41.45 -11.28
N ARG A 170 -31.94 -41.34 -11.80
CA ARG A 170 -30.72 -41.00 -11.07
C ARG A 170 -30.57 -39.47 -10.93
N ALA A 171 -31.58 -38.64 -11.24
CA ALA A 171 -31.49 -37.21 -11.27
C ALA A 171 -31.02 -36.57 -9.93
N ASN A 172 -31.44 -37.12 -8.77
CA ASN A 172 -30.93 -36.66 -7.47
C ASN A 172 -29.42 -36.89 -7.33
N ALA A 173 -28.93 -38.07 -7.77
CA ALA A 173 -27.48 -38.35 -7.71
C ALA A 173 -26.69 -37.42 -8.60
N TRP A 174 -27.18 -37.10 -9.79
CA TRP A 174 -26.57 -36.09 -10.66
C TRP A 174 -26.62 -34.70 -10.06
N GLY A 175 -27.72 -34.31 -9.39
CA GLY A 175 -27.80 -33.04 -8.67
C GLY A 175 -26.79 -32.96 -7.52
N LEU A 176 -26.64 -34.02 -6.74
CA LEU A 176 -25.64 -34.12 -5.68
C LEU A 176 -24.22 -34.06 -6.22
N ALA A 177 -23.92 -34.77 -7.31
CA ALA A 177 -22.61 -34.73 -7.96
C ALA A 177 -22.31 -33.33 -8.51
N ALA A 178 -23.29 -32.66 -9.09
CA ALA A 178 -23.15 -31.29 -9.60
C ALA A 178 -22.87 -30.26 -8.47
N SER A 179 -23.54 -30.42 -7.30
CA SER A 179 -23.23 -29.56 -6.14
C SER A 179 -21.82 -29.76 -5.63
N PHE A 180 -21.38 -31.01 -5.52
CA PHE A 180 -20.02 -31.34 -5.11
C PHE A 180 -18.98 -30.76 -6.07
N LEU A 181 -19.18 -30.88 -7.38
CA LEU A 181 -18.29 -30.33 -8.40
C LEU A 181 -18.25 -28.80 -8.36
N ALA A 182 -19.42 -28.13 -8.21
CA ALA A 182 -19.50 -26.69 -8.12
C ALA A 182 -18.79 -26.16 -6.86
N LEU A 183 -19.01 -26.79 -5.71
CA LEU A 183 -18.38 -26.41 -4.45
C LEU A 183 -16.87 -26.69 -4.46
N LEU A 184 -16.45 -27.80 -5.04
CA LEU A 184 -15.02 -28.08 -5.24
C LEU A 184 -14.36 -27.05 -6.13
N ALA A 185 -15.01 -26.65 -7.23
CA ALA A 185 -14.51 -25.62 -8.12
C ALA A 185 -14.39 -24.26 -7.43
N LEU A 186 -15.29 -23.92 -6.51
CA LEU A 186 -15.23 -22.70 -5.72
C LEU A 186 -14.19 -22.75 -4.60
N ALA A 187 -14.04 -23.90 -3.93
CA ALA A 187 -13.12 -24.06 -2.82
C ALA A 187 -11.66 -24.34 -3.26
N ALA A 188 -11.46 -24.82 -4.49
CA ALA A 188 -10.14 -25.22 -4.95
C ALA A 188 -9.13 -24.05 -5.07
N PRO A 189 -9.46 -22.87 -5.62
CA PRO A 189 -8.50 -21.77 -5.72
C PRO A 189 -7.93 -21.33 -4.36
N PRO A 190 -8.73 -21.03 -3.33
CA PRO A 190 -8.20 -20.66 -2.02
C PRO A 190 -7.43 -21.80 -1.36
N ALA A 191 -7.91 -23.05 -1.47
CA ALA A 191 -7.21 -24.20 -0.92
C ALA A 191 -5.84 -24.44 -1.58
N ILE A 192 -5.77 -24.36 -2.91
CA ILE A 192 -4.50 -24.46 -3.66
C ILE A 192 -3.57 -23.33 -3.24
N THR A 193 -4.09 -22.10 -3.10
CA THR A 193 -3.29 -20.95 -2.68
C THR A 193 -2.69 -21.18 -1.31
N ARG A 194 -3.45 -21.60 -0.32
CA ARG A 194 -2.96 -21.87 1.04
C ARG A 194 -1.94 -22.98 1.09
N PHE A 195 -2.22 -24.10 0.41
CA PHE A 195 -1.27 -25.20 0.32
C PHE A 195 0.04 -24.75 -0.34
N ALA A 196 -0.04 -23.96 -1.42
CA ALA A 196 1.14 -23.41 -2.07
C ALA A 196 1.89 -22.41 -1.19
N MET A 197 1.19 -21.57 -0.39
CA MET A 197 1.82 -20.66 0.58
C MET A 197 2.68 -21.43 1.60
N VAL A 198 2.13 -22.49 2.21
CA VAL A 198 2.87 -23.34 3.16
C VAL A 198 4.10 -23.98 2.49
N ARG A 199 3.94 -24.49 1.27
CA ARG A 199 5.07 -25.08 0.52
C ARG A 199 6.12 -24.03 0.11
N ALA A 200 5.71 -22.79 -0.12
CA ALA A 200 6.62 -21.70 -0.44
C ALA A 200 7.45 -21.26 0.78
N THR A 201 6.92 -21.41 2.00
CA THR A 201 7.63 -21.05 3.25
C THR A 201 8.45 -22.19 3.83
N GLU A 202 7.89 -23.40 3.92
CA GLU A 202 8.48 -24.54 4.66
C GLU A 202 9.14 -25.58 3.74
N GLY A 203 8.96 -25.49 2.41
CA GLY A 203 9.46 -26.47 1.46
C GLY A 203 10.97 -26.43 1.23
N THR A 204 11.51 -27.46 0.56
CA THR A 204 12.87 -27.40 0.01
C THR A 204 13.00 -26.27 -1.03
N PRO A 205 14.22 -25.79 -1.36
CA PRO A 205 14.39 -24.70 -2.33
C PRO A 205 13.66 -24.93 -3.66
N GLU A 206 13.67 -26.16 -4.18
CA GLU A 206 12.93 -26.50 -5.41
C GLU A 206 11.42 -26.48 -5.21
N GLN A 207 10.93 -26.93 -4.07
CA GLN A 207 9.51 -26.90 -3.73
C GLN A 207 9.02 -25.46 -3.57
N ARG A 208 9.82 -24.61 -2.94
CA ARG A 208 9.53 -23.17 -2.79
C ARG A 208 9.40 -22.50 -4.15
N LEU A 209 10.33 -22.73 -5.07
CA LEU A 209 10.27 -22.15 -6.42
C LEU A 209 9.07 -22.67 -7.24
N ARG A 210 8.73 -23.97 -7.11
CA ARG A 210 7.52 -24.51 -7.76
C ARG A 210 6.25 -23.90 -7.17
N ALA A 211 6.17 -23.78 -5.86
CA ALA A 211 5.03 -23.17 -5.17
C ALA A 211 4.85 -21.69 -5.56
N LEU A 212 5.93 -20.91 -5.63
CA LEU A 212 5.88 -19.52 -6.10
C LEU A 212 5.36 -19.42 -7.54
N ARG A 213 5.77 -20.31 -8.44
CA ARG A 213 5.24 -20.36 -9.80
C ARG A 213 3.74 -20.66 -9.83
N VAL A 214 3.27 -21.57 -8.98
CA VAL A 214 1.83 -21.86 -8.82
C VAL A 214 1.10 -20.62 -8.28
N LEU A 215 1.62 -19.97 -7.23
CA LEU A 215 1.01 -18.75 -6.68
C LEU A 215 0.95 -17.61 -7.69
N ARG A 216 1.99 -17.42 -8.50
CA ARG A 216 2.02 -16.41 -9.58
C ARG A 216 1.04 -16.70 -10.71
N SER A 217 0.68 -17.97 -10.98
CA SER A 217 -0.18 -18.36 -12.10
C SER A 217 -1.66 -18.48 -11.73
N VAL A 218 -1.96 -19.12 -10.59
CA VAL A 218 -3.33 -19.45 -10.17
C VAL A 218 -3.63 -19.08 -8.72
N GLY A 219 -2.68 -18.46 -8.01
CA GLY A 219 -2.87 -18.04 -6.62
C GLY A 219 -3.91 -16.94 -6.49
N ASP A 220 -4.78 -17.06 -5.49
CA ASP A 220 -5.74 -16.02 -5.13
C ASP A 220 -5.03 -14.93 -4.30
N ARG A 221 -4.89 -13.75 -4.89
CA ARG A 221 -4.22 -12.61 -4.24
C ARG A 221 -4.95 -12.15 -2.99
N ALA A 222 -6.28 -12.25 -2.93
CA ALA A 222 -7.06 -11.84 -1.77
C ALA A 222 -6.76 -12.75 -0.56
N VAL A 223 -6.58 -14.04 -0.78
CA VAL A 223 -6.18 -15.00 0.27
C VAL A 223 -4.79 -14.68 0.81
N ILE A 224 -3.82 -14.37 -0.08
CA ILE A 224 -2.46 -14.01 0.36
C ILE A 224 -2.48 -12.69 1.12
N LEU A 225 -3.20 -11.67 0.59
CA LEU A 225 -3.33 -10.36 1.23
C LEU A 225 -3.96 -10.47 2.62
N ARG A 226 -5.01 -11.29 2.77
CA ARG A 226 -5.63 -11.52 4.07
C ARG A 226 -4.65 -12.11 5.08
N ALA A 227 -3.84 -13.08 4.68
CA ALA A 227 -2.81 -13.66 5.53
C ALA A 227 -1.74 -12.64 5.99
N CYS A 228 -1.52 -11.54 5.23
CA CYS A 228 -0.63 -10.45 5.64
C CYS A 228 -1.12 -9.67 6.87
N TYR A 229 -2.45 -9.71 7.13
CA TYR A 229 -3.12 -8.99 8.22
C TYR A 229 -3.68 -9.92 9.30
N GLU A 230 -3.73 -11.25 9.06
CA GLU A 230 -4.25 -12.23 10.03
C GLU A 230 -3.45 -12.22 11.34
N ARG A 231 -4.17 -12.43 12.44
CA ARG A 231 -3.57 -12.63 13.76
C ARG A 231 -3.26 -14.10 14.00
N SER A 232 -2.27 -14.37 14.83
CA SER A 232 -2.02 -15.74 15.30
C SER A 232 -3.18 -16.17 16.20
N GLY A 233 -4.09 -16.99 15.71
CA GLY A 233 -5.20 -17.53 16.48
C GLY A 233 -6.59 -17.43 15.85
N GLU A 234 -6.76 -16.68 14.77
CA GLU A 234 -8.04 -16.59 14.06
C GLU A 234 -8.50 -17.94 13.50
N MET A 235 -9.83 -18.21 13.63
CA MET A 235 -10.44 -19.41 13.11
C MET A 235 -10.33 -19.45 11.57
N ARG A 236 -10.01 -20.62 11.03
CA ARG A 236 -9.82 -20.85 9.60
C ARG A 236 -11.03 -21.56 9.00
N ASP A 237 -11.14 -21.46 7.69
CA ASP A 237 -12.11 -22.25 6.97
C ASP A 237 -11.89 -23.77 7.16
N LEU A 238 -12.98 -24.52 7.07
CA LEU A 238 -12.97 -25.95 7.27
C LEU A 238 -12.02 -26.68 6.31
N THR A 239 -11.85 -26.17 5.09
CA THR A 239 -10.98 -26.78 4.08
C THR A 239 -9.52 -26.71 4.47
N SER A 240 -9.06 -25.61 5.08
CA SER A 240 -7.69 -25.48 5.62
C SER A 240 -7.44 -26.44 6.79
N VAL A 241 -8.43 -26.60 7.67
CA VAL A 241 -8.33 -27.54 8.80
C VAL A 241 -8.30 -28.98 8.32
N LEU A 242 -9.17 -29.36 7.38
CA LEU A 242 -9.26 -30.73 6.83
C LEU A 242 -8.04 -31.12 6.00
N LEU A 243 -7.45 -30.18 5.27
CA LEU A 243 -6.25 -30.41 4.45
C LEU A 243 -4.94 -30.33 5.23
N GLY A 244 -5.00 -30.03 6.54
CA GLY A 244 -3.81 -29.90 7.38
C GLY A 244 -2.87 -28.81 6.90
N ALA A 245 -3.42 -27.74 6.29
CA ALA A 245 -2.62 -26.61 5.81
C ALA A 245 -1.95 -25.94 7.01
N GLY A 246 -0.62 -25.94 7.04
CA GLY A 246 0.17 -25.26 8.05
C GLY A 246 -0.18 -23.76 8.14
N ARG A 247 0.26 -23.12 9.22
CA ARG A 247 0.07 -21.67 9.39
C ARG A 247 1.23 -20.91 8.76
N VAL A 248 0.92 -19.93 7.91
CA VAL A 248 1.91 -18.96 7.43
C VAL A 248 1.82 -17.75 8.35
N SER A 249 2.95 -17.32 8.92
CA SER A 249 2.99 -16.12 9.76
C SER A 249 2.77 -14.85 8.92
N PRO A 250 2.21 -13.76 9.49
CA PRO A 250 2.03 -12.52 8.76
C PRO A 250 3.31 -11.99 8.07
N PRO A 251 4.49 -12.00 8.72
CA PRO A 251 5.72 -11.61 8.03
C PRO A 251 6.03 -12.48 6.80
N ALA A 252 5.88 -13.80 6.91
CA ALA A 252 6.10 -14.71 5.79
C ALA A 252 5.02 -14.55 4.69
N ALA A 253 3.78 -14.23 5.07
CA ALA A 253 2.72 -13.91 4.11
C ALA A 253 3.02 -12.59 3.35
N ARG A 254 3.55 -11.57 4.01
CA ARG A 254 3.99 -10.29 3.40
C ARG A 254 5.14 -10.52 2.41
N GLU A 255 6.10 -11.35 2.78
CA GLU A 255 7.15 -11.80 1.86
C GLU A 255 6.56 -12.48 0.62
N LEU A 256 5.67 -13.47 0.81
CA LEU A 256 5.01 -14.16 -0.28
C LEU A 256 4.15 -13.24 -1.15
N TYR A 257 3.41 -12.29 -0.54
CA TYR A 257 2.62 -11.32 -1.28
C TYR A 257 3.50 -10.53 -2.24
N TYR A 258 4.62 -9.98 -1.75
CA TYR A 258 5.60 -9.28 -2.58
C TYR A 258 6.18 -10.19 -3.66
N ARG A 259 6.67 -11.38 -3.31
CA ARG A 259 7.25 -12.33 -4.28
C ARG A 259 6.28 -12.76 -5.38
N VAL A 260 4.98 -12.77 -5.08
CA VAL A 260 3.93 -13.16 -6.04
C VAL A 260 3.49 -11.97 -6.90
N THR A 261 3.23 -10.82 -6.30
CA THR A 261 2.63 -9.64 -6.97
C THR A 261 3.66 -8.64 -7.49
N GLY A 262 4.78 -8.47 -6.81
CA GLY A 262 5.74 -7.39 -7.00
C GLY A 262 5.38 -6.10 -6.25
N ASP A 263 4.22 -6.06 -5.60
CA ASP A 263 3.67 -4.88 -4.95
C ASP A 263 3.79 -4.98 -3.41
N PRO A 264 3.96 -3.88 -2.68
CA PRO A 264 3.83 -3.85 -1.23
C PRO A 264 2.41 -4.22 -0.80
N PHE A 265 2.25 -5.04 0.26
CA PHE A 265 0.92 -5.46 0.74
C PHE A 265 0.08 -4.28 1.27
N ASN A 266 0.72 -3.22 1.73
CA ASN A 266 0.09 -2.00 2.23
C ASN A 266 -0.09 -0.91 1.16
N SER A 267 0.19 -1.20 -0.11
CA SER A 267 -0.17 -0.33 -1.24
C SER A 267 -1.62 -0.49 -1.69
N VAL A 268 -2.31 -1.50 -1.19
CA VAL A 268 -3.71 -1.79 -1.50
C VAL A 268 -4.57 -1.65 -0.24
N PRO A 269 -5.90 -1.39 -0.39
CA PRO A 269 -6.79 -1.31 0.75
C PRO A 269 -6.75 -2.59 1.60
N PRO A 270 -6.79 -2.48 2.94
CA PRO A 270 -6.74 -3.64 3.81
C PRO A 270 -7.97 -4.54 3.60
N PRO A 271 -7.79 -5.87 3.60
CA PRO A 271 -8.89 -6.81 3.49
C PRO A 271 -9.80 -6.67 4.72
N ARG A 272 -11.08 -6.99 4.57
CA ARG A 272 -11.96 -7.13 5.73
C ARG A 272 -11.57 -8.41 6.47
N LEU A 273 -11.07 -8.24 7.69
CA LEU A 273 -10.82 -9.35 8.61
C LEU A 273 -12.09 -9.62 9.42
N SER A 274 -12.27 -10.86 9.87
CA SER A 274 -13.47 -11.25 10.62
C SER A 274 -13.64 -10.47 11.93
N GLY A 275 -14.86 -10.04 12.20
CA GLY A 275 -15.26 -9.38 13.42
C GLY A 275 -16.75 -9.03 13.41
N PHE A 276 -17.42 -9.25 14.51
CA PHE A 276 -18.83 -8.87 14.70
C PHE A 276 -19.00 -7.37 14.43
N ASP A 277 -19.76 -7.03 13.39
CA ASP A 277 -20.12 -5.67 13.00
C ASP A 277 -18.92 -4.71 12.95
N GLY A 278 -18.26 -4.75 11.82
CA GLY A 278 -16.93 -4.15 11.52
C GLY A 278 -16.58 -2.78 12.07
N ASP A 279 -17.52 -1.96 12.53
CA ASP A 279 -17.21 -0.62 12.99
C ASP A 279 -17.26 -0.43 14.53
N ARG A 280 -17.89 -1.35 15.28
CA ARG A 280 -18.07 -1.16 16.72
C ARG A 280 -17.26 -2.08 17.64
N ILE A 281 -16.95 -3.30 17.22
CA ILE A 281 -16.22 -4.29 18.04
C ILE A 281 -14.80 -4.52 17.56
N ASP A 282 -14.52 -4.40 16.26
CA ASP A 282 -13.16 -4.45 15.70
C ASP A 282 -12.21 -3.43 16.35
N GLY A 283 -12.73 -2.26 16.70
CA GLY A 283 -11.96 -1.23 17.36
C GLY A 283 -11.42 -1.62 18.75
N LEU A 284 -12.12 -2.49 19.49
CA LEU A 284 -11.70 -2.90 20.84
C LEU A 284 -10.65 -4.03 20.84
N TRP A 285 -10.63 -4.83 19.77
CA TRP A 285 -9.75 -6.00 19.64
C TRP A 285 -8.69 -5.87 18.55
N ASP A 286 -8.75 -4.80 17.75
CA ASP A 286 -7.80 -4.54 16.68
C ASP A 286 -6.50 -3.99 17.27
N PHE A 287 -5.65 -4.90 17.68
CA PHE A 287 -4.30 -4.61 18.15
C PHE A 287 -3.36 -4.41 16.95
N ASP A 288 -2.67 -3.26 16.91
CA ASP A 288 -1.60 -3.01 15.93
C ASP A 288 -0.30 -3.66 16.45
N PRO A 289 0.15 -4.79 15.87
CA PRO A 289 1.37 -5.46 16.33
C PRO A 289 2.65 -4.68 16.03
N GLU A 290 2.58 -3.69 15.13
CA GLU A 290 3.69 -2.81 14.79
C GLU A 290 3.71 -1.50 15.60
N GLN A 291 2.74 -1.28 16.52
CA GLN A 291 2.68 -0.07 17.34
C GLN A 291 3.97 0.15 18.14
N GLY A 292 4.54 1.34 18.02
CA GLY A 292 5.83 1.69 18.63
C GLY A 292 7.06 1.12 17.91
N GLY A 293 6.88 0.21 16.94
CA GLY A 293 7.98 -0.44 16.22
C GLY A 293 8.57 0.43 15.10
N ALA A 294 9.61 -0.09 14.45
CA ALA A 294 10.30 0.59 13.34
C ALA A 294 9.64 0.40 11.97
N ALA A 295 8.64 -0.48 11.87
CA ALA A 295 7.94 -0.77 10.62
C ALA A 295 6.70 0.10 10.47
N VAL A 296 6.37 0.49 9.24
CA VAL A 296 5.10 1.18 8.95
C VAL A 296 3.91 0.25 9.16
N GLY A 297 4.06 -1.01 8.77
CA GLY A 297 3.05 -2.03 8.96
C GLY A 297 1.90 -1.98 7.97
N GLY A 298 0.79 -2.62 8.34
CA GLY A 298 -0.41 -2.67 7.52
C GLY A 298 -1.24 -1.37 7.60
N VAL A 299 -2.03 -1.09 6.56
CA VAL A 299 -2.97 0.03 6.56
C VAL A 299 -4.05 -0.21 7.63
N LEU A 300 -4.23 0.75 8.52
CA LEU A 300 -5.21 0.71 9.60
C LEU A 300 -6.56 1.27 9.12
N ARG A 301 -7.62 0.51 9.33
CA ARG A 301 -8.98 0.99 9.02
C ARG A 301 -9.38 2.14 9.92
N GLY A 302 -10.10 3.11 9.36
CA GLY A 302 -10.54 4.30 10.07
C GLY A 302 -9.44 5.34 10.30
N LEU A 303 -8.17 5.02 10.02
CA LEU A 303 -7.09 6.00 10.06
C LEU A 303 -6.85 6.58 8.67
N SER A 304 -6.92 7.89 8.55
CA SER A 304 -6.79 8.61 7.27
C SER A 304 -6.06 9.93 7.44
N LEU A 305 -5.52 10.44 6.33
CA LEU A 305 -5.03 11.81 6.22
C LEU A 305 -6.22 12.73 5.93
N ALA A 306 -6.52 13.64 6.85
CA ALA A 306 -7.64 14.58 6.74
C ALA A 306 -7.26 15.86 6.01
N ALA A 307 -6.05 16.38 6.27
CA ALA A 307 -5.52 17.58 5.63
C ALA A 307 -4.01 17.47 5.43
N SER A 308 -3.51 18.14 4.40
CA SER A 308 -2.10 18.20 4.07
C SER A 308 -1.77 19.55 3.43
N ARG A 309 -0.71 20.19 3.94
CA ARG A 309 -0.26 21.48 3.46
C ARG A 309 1.27 21.57 3.45
N LEU A 310 1.82 22.02 2.35
CA LEU A 310 3.24 22.29 2.12
C LEU A 310 3.44 23.78 1.95
N ASP A 311 4.16 24.40 2.86
CA ASP A 311 4.57 25.80 2.81
C ASP A 311 6.08 25.86 2.63
N GLY A 312 6.58 26.60 1.62
CA GLY A 312 7.99 26.61 1.27
C GLY A 312 8.52 27.98 0.90
N SER A 313 9.82 28.14 1.05
CA SER A 313 10.59 29.26 0.52
C SER A 313 11.81 28.77 -0.26
N ILE A 314 12.12 29.45 -1.34
CA ILE A 314 13.26 29.14 -2.21
C ILE A 314 14.15 30.37 -2.31
N ASP A 315 15.45 30.19 -2.02
CA ASP A 315 16.53 31.10 -2.36
C ASP A 315 17.34 30.43 -3.49
N PRO A 316 17.04 30.77 -4.77
CA PRO A 316 17.65 30.07 -5.88
C PRO A 316 19.10 30.45 -6.08
N ASP A 317 19.51 31.67 -5.69
CA ASP A 317 20.88 32.14 -5.83
C ASP A 317 21.81 31.42 -4.83
N ALA A 318 21.29 31.12 -3.64
CA ALA A 318 21.96 30.29 -2.66
C ALA A 318 21.69 28.79 -2.84
N ALA A 319 21.12 28.36 -3.96
CA ALA A 319 20.74 26.99 -4.21
C ALA A 319 20.03 26.28 -3.02
N LEU A 320 19.24 27.05 -2.26
CA LEU A 320 18.69 26.65 -0.96
C LEU A 320 17.16 26.65 -0.97
N GLY A 321 16.56 25.62 -0.39
CA GLY A 321 15.12 25.54 -0.17
C GLY A 321 14.79 25.10 1.26
N TYR A 322 13.67 25.62 1.76
CA TYR A 322 13.07 25.15 3.01
C TYR A 322 11.56 24.92 2.80
N LEU A 323 11.05 23.83 3.38
CA LEU A 323 9.66 23.44 3.23
C LEU A 323 9.12 22.86 4.53
N GLU A 324 7.96 23.33 4.97
CA GLU A 324 7.21 22.78 6.10
C GLU A 324 6.02 21.96 5.58
N TRP A 325 5.98 20.70 5.93
CA TRP A 325 4.85 19.83 5.60
C TRP A 325 4.00 19.58 6.83
N THR A 326 2.81 20.17 6.85
CA THR A 326 1.80 20.01 7.89
C THR A 326 0.83 18.90 7.47
N LEU A 327 0.65 17.90 8.33
CA LEU A 327 -0.20 16.75 8.15
C LEU A 327 -1.22 16.70 9.29
N GLU A 328 -2.49 16.47 8.97
CA GLU A 328 -3.54 16.23 9.96
C GLU A 328 -4.12 14.83 9.74
N PHE A 329 -3.90 13.95 10.71
CA PHE A 329 -4.41 12.59 10.73
C PHE A 329 -5.77 12.57 11.41
N ARG A 330 -6.69 11.74 10.93
CA ARG A 330 -8.00 11.51 11.50
C ARG A 330 -8.20 10.03 11.74
N ASN A 331 -8.75 9.70 12.90
CA ASN A 331 -9.10 8.35 13.29
C ASN A 331 -10.61 8.26 13.54
N ASP A 332 -11.34 7.64 12.62
CA ASP A 332 -12.78 7.39 12.75
C ASP A 332 -13.07 6.10 13.54
N GLY A 333 -12.03 5.39 14.01
CA GLY A 333 -12.14 4.18 14.80
C GLY A 333 -12.44 4.43 16.27
N MET A 334 -12.67 3.34 17.02
CA MET A 334 -13.05 3.37 18.44
C MET A 334 -11.87 3.32 19.40
N VAL A 335 -10.65 3.07 18.91
CA VAL A 335 -9.43 2.98 19.70
C VAL A 335 -8.38 3.95 19.18
N PRO A 336 -7.50 4.47 20.04
CA PRO A 336 -6.35 5.28 19.63
C PRO A 336 -5.46 4.51 18.63
N ARG A 337 -4.97 5.19 17.63
CA ARG A 337 -4.12 4.62 16.56
C ARG A 337 -2.80 5.37 16.45
N GLU A 338 -1.78 4.68 15.96
CA GLU A 338 -0.50 5.29 15.59
C GLU A 338 -0.48 5.53 14.09
N ALA A 339 -0.25 6.79 13.65
CA ALA A 339 0.01 7.09 12.25
C ALA A 339 1.51 6.95 11.97
N ARG A 340 1.85 6.16 10.95
CA ARG A 340 3.24 5.88 10.54
C ARG A 340 3.40 6.05 9.04
N THR A 341 4.47 6.71 8.65
CA THR A 341 4.80 6.88 7.23
C THR A 341 6.29 7.01 7.01
N VAL A 342 6.76 6.48 5.88
CA VAL A 342 8.08 6.82 5.34
C VAL A 342 7.89 7.88 4.28
N ILE A 343 8.62 8.99 4.42
CA ILE A 343 8.64 10.11 3.50
C ILE A 343 9.98 10.12 2.78
N ALA A 344 9.95 10.17 1.44
CA ALA A 344 11.11 10.51 0.64
C ALA A 344 11.34 12.01 0.72
N LEU A 345 12.56 12.40 1.06
CA LEU A 345 13.01 13.78 1.06
C LEU A 345 13.58 14.14 -0.33
N PRO A 346 13.61 15.42 -0.67
CA PRO A 346 14.41 15.89 -1.79
C PRO A 346 15.86 15.42 -1.65
N PRO A 347 16.57 15.15 -2.76
CA PRO A 347 17.97 14.68 -2.70
C PRO A 347 18.85 15.63 -1.86
N GLY A 348 19.51 15.07 -0.86
CA GLY A 348 20.29 15.85 0.10
C GLY A 348 19.46 16.69 1.07
N GLY A 349 18.16 16.46 1.18
CA GLY A 349 17.32 17.08 2.19
C GLY A 349 17.53 16.50 3.58
N VAL A 350 17.26 17.32 4.59
CA VAL A 350 17.35 16.92 6.01
C VAL A 350 16.21 17.52 6.80
N VAL A 351 15.59 16.73 7.69
CA VAL A 351 14.59 17.25 8.61
C VAL A 351 15.29 18.06 9.69
N THR A 352 14.86 19.32 9.83
CA THR A 352 15.43 20.32 10.75
C THR A 352 14.43 20.84 11.76
N ARG A 353 13.15 20.47 11.61
CA ARG A 353 12.07 20.83 12.51
C ARG A 353 11.06 19.68 12.57
N ALA A 354 10.53 19.41 13.74
CA ALA A 354 9.35 18.57 13.93
C ALA A 354 8.47 19.18 15.03
N THR A 355 7.17 19.28 14.79
CA THR A 355 6.21 19.91 15.70
C THR A 355 5.00 19.03 15.83
N LEU A 356 4.48 18.88 17.04
CA LEU A 356 3.23 18.18 17.34
C LEU A 356 2.26 19.18 18.03
N TRP A 357 0.99 19.16 17.64
CA TRP A 357 -0.05 19.90 18.35
C TRP A 357 -0.67 19.04 19.42
N ILE A 358 -0.47 19.42 20.69
CA ILE A 358 -1.05 18.79 21.87
C ILE A 358 -2.05 19.76 22.50
N ALA A 359 -3.31 19.36 22.57
CA ALA A 359 -4.41 20.23 23.05
C ALA A 359 -4.50 21.60 22.34
N GLY A 360 -4.09 21.67 21.08
CA GLY A 360 -4.09 22.90 20.28
C GLY A 360 -2.83 23.77 20.39
N GLU A 361 -1.89 23.42 21.27
CA GLU A 361 -0.61 24.11 21.43
C GLU A 361 0.51 23.42 20.63
N GLU A 362 1.36 24.21 20.02
CA GLU A 362 2.56 23.74 19.34
C GLU A 362 3.63 23.29 20.33
N ARG A 363 4.15 22.06 20.12
CA ARG A 363 5.27 21.51 20.86
C ARG A 363 6.38 21.16 19.88
N GLU A 364 7.55 21.79 20.04
CA GLU A 364 8.73 21.54 19.21
C GLU A 364 9.48 20.29 19.70
N ALA A 365 10.09 19.59 18.74
CA ALA A 365 10.86 18.39 19.04
C ALA A 365 12.18 18.70 19.76
N ALA A 366 12.55 17.81 20.68
CA ALA A 366 13.90 17.65 21.12
C ALA A 366 14.68 16.76 20.14
N PHE A 367 15.92 17.12 19.85
CA PHE A 367 16.83 16.31 19.05
C PHE A 367 17.78 15.55 19.97
N GLY A 368 18.05 14.29 19.63
CA GLY A 368 18.89 13.41 20.42
C GLY A 368 19.52 12.31 19.58
N GLY A 369 20.40 11.52 20.19
CA GLY A 369 20.93 10.32 19.53
C GLY A 369 19.80 9.37 19.14
N ARG A 370 19.88 8.75 17.97
CA ARG A 370 18.82 7.92 17.38
C ARG A 370 18.26 6.87 18.34
N GLY A 371 19.14 6.19 19.11
CA GLY A 371 18.71 5.20 20.10
C GLY A 371 17.94 5.82 21.27
N ALA A 372 18.37 6.99 21.77
CA ALA A 372 17.73 7.68 22.88
C ALA A 372 16.32 8.18 22.51
N VAL A 373 16.16 8.86 21.34
CA VAL A 373 14.85 9.36 20.91
C VAL A 373 13.86 8.22 20.65
N ARG A 374 14.33 7.08 20.13
CA ARG A 374 13.49 5.90 19.94
C ARG A 374 13.06 5.29 21.27
N ALA A 375 13.98 5.12 22.21
CA ALA A 375 13.67 4.59 23.52
C ALA A 375 12.67 5.49 24.28
N ALA A 376 12.85 6.81 24.20
CA ALA A 376 11.92 7.79 24.75
C ALA A 376 10.52 7.65 24.11
N TYR A 377 10.44 7.57 22.80
CA TYR A 377 9.17 7.37 22.07
C TYR A 377 8.46 6.08 22.54
N GLU A 378 9.15 4.95 22.53
CA GLU A 378 8.59 3.66 22.94
C GLU A 378 8.12 3.65 24.40
N ALA A 379 8.83 4.35 25.30
CA ALA A 379 8.43 4.49 26.68
C ALA A 379 7.11 5.27 26.83
N VAL A 380 6.97 6.38 26.11
CA VAL A 380 5.78 7.25 26.14
C VAL A 380 4.58 6.60 25.46
N VAL A 381 4.77 5.90 24.34
CA VAL A 381 3.72 5.10 23.68
C VAL A 381 3.17 4.03 24.61
N ARG A 382 4.06 3.34 25.35
CA ARG A 382 3.63 2.37 26.38
C ARG A 382 2.83 3.01 27.52
N ALA A 383 3.15 4.26 27.86
CA ALA A 383 2.39 5.06 28.82
C ALA A 383 1.10 5.67 28.25
N ARG A 384 0.80 5.45 26.95
CA ARG A 384 -0.36 5.98 26.20
C ARG A 384 -0.43 7.50 26.21
N ARG A 385 0.69 8.17 26.07
CA ARG A 385 0.81 9.63 25.93
C ARG A 385 1.14 10.00 24.50
N ASP A 386 1.20 11.28 24.19
CA ASP A 386 1.25 11.85 22.85
C ASP A 386 2.69 12.13 22.35
N PRO A 387 3.46 11.19 21.79
CA PRO A 387 4.74 11.47 21.17
C PRO A 387 4.67 11.56 19.64
N LEU A 388 5.61 12.34 19.07
CA LEU A 388 6.01 12.31 17.67
C LEU A 388 7.47 11.87 17.59
N LEU A 389 7.78 10.94 16.70
CA LEU A 389 9.15 10.50 16.41
C LEU A 389 9.47 10.69 14.93
N VAL A 390 10.63 11.26 14.63
CA VAL A 390 11.20 11.34 13.30
C VAL A 390 12.61 10.78 13.32
N THR A 391 12.87 9.74 12.52
CA THR A 391 14.19 9.11 12.33
C THR A 391 14.44 8.83 10.87
N THR A 392 15.69 8.66 10.47
CA THR A 392 16.01 8.26 9.09
C THR A 392 15.55 6.81 8.81
N ALA A 393 15.21 6.55 7.54
CA ALA A 393 14.80 5.26 7.00
C ALA A 393 15.51 5.01 5.66
N GLY A 394 16.85 5.12 5.66
CA GLY A 394 17.69 5.03 4.48
C GLY A 394 18.04 6.38 3.86
N PRO A 395 18.86 6.40 2.80
CA PRO A 395 19.28 7.62 2.13
C PRO A 395 18.08 8.45 1.65
N ASP A 396 18.08 9.74 1.98
CA ASP A 396 17.04 10.71 1.64
C ASP A 396 15.61 10.25 2.04
N ARG A 397 15.46 9.55 3.17
CA ARG A 397 14.18 9.07 3.68
C ARG A 397 14.07 9.23 5.18
N VAL A 398 12.85 9.51 5.65
CA VAL A 398 12.55 9.58 7.10
C VAL A 398 11.30 8.78 7.44
N LEU A 399 11.34 8.10 8.57
CA LEU A 399 10.19 7.49 9.22
C LEU A 399 9.59 8.50 10.19
N VAL A 400 8.30 8.76 10.05
CA VAL A 400 7.51 9.62 10.92
C VAL A 400 6.47 8.77 11.61
N GLN A 401 6.40 8.87 12.94
CA GLN A 401 5.47 8.12 13.78
C GLN A 401 4.82 9.08 14.77
N CYS A 402 3.51 9.12 14.85
CA CYS A 402 2.80 9.89 15.86
C CYS A 402 1.68 9.07 16.51
N PHE A 403 1.60 9.14 17.84
CA PHE A 403 0.65 8.44 18.68
C PHE A 403 0.17 9.36 19.82
N PRO A 404 -1.07 9.18 20.32
CA PRO A 404 -2.18 8.50 19.63
C PRO A 404 -2.94 9.48 18.75
N VAL A 405 -3.34 9.06 17.57
CA VAL A 405 -4.47 9.72 16.89
C VAL A 405 -5.71 9.28 17.65
N PRO A 406 -6.37 10.18 18.40
CA PRO A 406 -7.43 9.79 19.34
C PRO A 406 -8.64 9.19 18.63
N ALA A 407 -9.36 8.29 19.29
CA ALA A 407 -10.59 7.71 18.77
C ALA A 407 -11.63 8.80 18.45
N GLY A 408 -12.14 8.82 17.22
CA GLY A 408 -13.07 9.85 16.74
C GLY A 408 -12.47 11.25 16.63
N GLY A 409 -11.13 11.40 16.70
CA GLY A 409 -10.45 12.69 16.74
C GLY A 409 -9.37 12.85 15.66
N THR A 410 -8.63 13.94 15.77
CA THR A 410 -7.53 14.30 14.86
C THR A 410 -6.23 14.56 15.61
N MET A 411 -5.10 14.44 14.88
CA MET A 411 -3.77 14.81 15.37
C MET A 411 -3.01 15.53 14.26
N LYS A 412 -2.46 16.70 14.57
CA LYS A 412 -1.73 17.56 13.63
C LYS A 412 -0.23 17.50 13.94
N VAL A 413 0.58 17.27 12.90
CA VAL A 413 2.04 17.29 12.96
C VAL A 413 2.60 18.18 11.85
N ARG A 414 3.82 18.72 12.05
CA ARG A 414 4.56 19.48 11.04
C ARG A 414 6.00 18.96 11.00
N ILE A 415 6.55 18.90 9.79
CA ILE A 415 7.94 18.51 9.54
C ILE A 415 8.56 19.59 8.67
N GLY A 416 9.64 20.21 9.14
CA GLY A 416 10.42 21.15 8.37
C GLY A 416 11.62 20.48 7.72
N VAL A 417 11.78 20.66 6.43
CA VAL A 417 12.85 20.08 5.61
C VAL A 417 13.69 21.16 4.99
N THR A 418 14.98 21.18 5.31
CA THR A 418 15.99 22.01 4.64
C THR A 418 16.63 21.18 3.53
N MET A 419 16.78 21.74 2.34
CA MET A 419 17.26 21.01 1.16
C MET A 419 18.11 21.86 0.24
N PRO A 420 19.13 21.31 -0.42
CA PRO A 420 19.76 21.97 -1.54
C PRO A 420 18.82 21.92 -2.75
N LEU A 421 18.82 22.95 -3.57
CA LEU A 421 18.18 22.92 -4.89
C LEU A 421 19.08 22.20 -5.89
N LEU A 422 18.46 21.56 -6.87
CA LEU A 422 19.17 20.97 -8.00
C LEU A 422 19.47 22.06 -9.03
N VAL A 423 20.70 22.55 -9.09
CA VAL A 423 21.09 23.56 -10.06
C VAL A 423 21.30 22.91 -11.43
N GLU A 424 20.31 23.03 -12.29
CA GLU A 424 20.29 22.42 -13.63
C GLU A 424 21.16 23.20 -14.64
N THR A 425 21.12 24.54 -14.52
CA THR A 425 21.97 25.46 -15.31
C THR A 425 22.39 26.64 -14.43
N ALA A 426 23.29 27.46 -14.89
CA ALA A 426 23.71 28.66 -14.16
C ALA A 426 22.53 29.60 -13.83
N SER A 427 21.46 29.56 -14.64
CA SER A 427 20.27 30.43 -14.48
C SER A 427 19.01 29.71 -14.00
N ARG A 428 19.12 28.44 -13.59
CA ARG A 428 17.94 27.66 -13.25
C ARG A 428 18.22 26.60 -12.17
N ALA A 429 17.39 26.61 -11.14
CA ALA A 429 17.42 25.61 -10.07
C ALA A 429 16.05 24.94 -9.93
N ARG A 430 16.03 23.73 -9.40
CA ARG A 430 14.83 22.93 -9.21
C ARG A 430 14.69 22.47 -7.77
N MET A 431 13.50 22.62 -7.19
CA MET A 431 13.08 22.00 -5.94
C MET A 431 12.24 20.76 -6.22
N VAL A 432 12.68 19.60 -5.71
CA VAL A 432 11.90 18.37 -5.69
C VAL A 432 11.01 18.36 -4.46
N LEU A 433 9.79 17.86 -4.57
CA LEU A 433 8.86 17.80 -3.44
C LEU A 433 9.01 16.50 -2.64
N PRO A 434 8.88 16.56 -1.30
CA PRO A 434 8.79 15.35 -0.50
C PRO A 434 7.47 14.62 -0.79
N HIS A 435 7.47 13.30 -0.65
CA HIS A 435 6.29 12.49 -0.91
C HIS A 435 6.26 11.22 -0.06
N PHE A 436 5.09 10.63 0.10
CA PHE A 436 4.93 9.36 0.81
C PHE A 436 5.49 8.21 0.00
N VAL A 437 6.29 7.36 0.66
CA VAL A 437 6.83 6.12 0.11
C VAL A 437 6.08 4.92 0.64
N GLU A 438 5.72 4.97 1.91
CA GLU A 438 4.97 3.94 2.61
C GLU A 438 4.14 4.58 3.73
N ARG A 439 2.94 4.07 3.97
CA ARG A 439 2.04 4.60 5.02
C ARG A 439 1.08 3.53 5.55
N ASN A 440 0.64 3.70 6.80
CA ASN A 440 -0.37 2.84 7.42
C ASN A 440 -1.77 3.48 7.51
N PHE A 441 -1.99 4.59 6.84
CA PHE A 441 -3.25 5.33 6.79
C PHE A 441 -3.74 5.51 5.35
N ALA A 442 -5.04 5.70 5.21
CA ALA A 442 -5.65 5.98 3.92
C ALA A 442 -5.50 7.45 3.51
N VAL A 443 -5.34 7.69 2.21
CA VAL A 443 -5.45 9.03 1.60
C VAL A 443 -6.61 8.97 0.62
N ALA A 444 -7.62 9.83 0.83
CA ALA A 444 -8.77 9.87 -0.06
C ALA A 444 -8.36 10.40 -1.45
N PRO A 445 -8.91 9.87 -2.55
CA PRO A 445 -8.59 10.37 -3.90
C PRO A 445 -8.89 11.86 -4.11
N GLU A 446 -9.84 12.39 -3.34
CA GLU A 446 -10.27 13.80 -3.38
C GLU A 446 -9.36 14.71 -2.56
N LEU A 447 -8.52 14.16 -1.67
CA LEU A 447 -7.60 14.96 -0.88
C LEU A 447 -6.60 15.66 -1.79
N ARG A 448 -6.38 16.94 -1.52
CA ARG A 448 -5.35 17.74 -2.18
C ARG A 448 -4.33 18.21 -1.16
N HIS A 449 -3.06 17.96 -1.45
CA HIS A 449 -1.95 18.55 -0.72
C HIS A 449 -1.87 20.03 -1.15
N ALA A 450 -2.28 20.92 -0.28
CA ALA A 450 -2.18 22.34 -0.54
C ALA A 450 -0.70 22.72 -0.59
N LEU A 451 -0.29 23.46 -1.63
CA LEU A 451 1.08 23.92 -1.84
C LEU A 451 1.12 25.44 -1.89
N TRP A 452 2.09 26.00 -1.18
CA TRP A 452 2.45 27.40 -1.24
C TRP A 452 3.97 27.55 -1.15
N VAL A 453 4.60 28.07 -2.19
CA VAL A 453 6.05 28.27 -2.21
C VAL A 453 6.36 29.66 -2.75
N ASP A 454 7.15 30.40 -2.00
CA ASP A 454 7.57 31.76 -2.30
C ASP A 454 9.06 31.84 -2.65
N SER A 455 9.41 32.82 -3.48
CA SER A 455 10.79 33.19 -3.81
C SER A 455 10.86 34.67 -4.22
N ASP A 456 11.99 35.27 -4.02
CA ASP A 456 12.29 36.62 -4.55
C ASP A 456 12.60 36.59 -6.06
N GLU A 457 12.80 35.40 -6.63
CA GLU A 457 13.06 35.17 -8.04
C GLU A 457 11.87 34.48 -8.74
N GLY A 458 11.89 34.42 -10.08
CA GLY A 458 10.82 33.80 -10.87
C GLY A 458 10.63 32.35 -10.54
N LEU A 459 9.39 31.93 -10.27
CA LEU A 459 9.00 30.53 -10.05
C LEU A 459 8.10 30.00 -11.15
N ALA A 460 8.26 28.73 -11.48
CA ALA A 460 7.37 27.97 -12.35
C ALA A 460 7.16 26.54 -11.84
N ALA A 461 6.00 25.98 -12.07
CA ALA A 461 5.74 24.56 -11.82
C ALA A 461 6.10 23.74 -13.07
N LEU A 462 6.81 22.63 -12.90
CA LEU A 462 7.11 21.69 -13.98
C LEU A 462 6.50 20.32 -13.68
N ASP A 463 5.95 19.72 -14.73
CA ASP A 463 5.62 18.30 -14.74
C ASP A 463 6.91 17.51 -15.02
N GLY A 464 7.36 16.74 -14.05
CA GLY A 464 8.46 15.79 -14.20
C GLY A 464 7.87 14.41 -14.45
N GLY A 465 7.79 14.02 -15.71
CA GLY A 465 7.30 12.71 -16.10
C GLY A 465 7.07 12.64 -17.61
N PRO A 466 6.97 11.45 -18.20
CA PRO A 466 6.58 11.32 -19.59
C PRO A 466 5.28 12.10 -19.80
N ALA A 467 5.20 12.83 -20.92
CA ALA A 467 4.01 13.60 -21.28
C ALA A 467 2.77 12.71 -21.06
N ALA A 468 1.83 13.19 -20.25
CA ALA A 468 0.57 12.49 -20.07
C ALA A 468 -0.02 12.24 -21.46
N GLU A 469 -0.39 11.01 -21.76
CA GLU A 469 -1.07 10.67 -22.98
C GLU A 469 -2.31 11.57 -23.09
N GLU A 470 -2.45 12.27 -24.21
CA GLU A 470 -3.59 13.11 -24.53
C GLU A 470 -4.86 12.26 -24.51
N GLY A 471 -5.57 12.20 -23.40
CA GLY A 471 -6.81 11.41 -23.29
C GLY A 471 -7.56 11.45 -21.99
N GLU A 472 -6.93 11.77 -20.86
CA GLU A 472 -7.64 11.84 -19.58
C GLU A 472 -7.83 13.30 -19.13
N ALA A 473 -8.96 13.88 -19.53
CA ALA A 473 -9.48 15.14 -19.01
C ALA A 473 -10.11 14.94 -17.61
N ALA A 474 -9.36 14.40 -16.66
CA ALA A 474 -9.65 14.58 -15.24
C ALA A 474 -9.09 15.94 -14.82
N ALA A 475 -9.89 16.74 -14.11
CA ALA A 475 -9.51 18.07 -13.63
C ALA A 475 -8.13 18.04 -12.95
N GLN A 476 -7.09 18.42 -13.69
CA GLN A 476 -5.71 18.35 -13.20
C GLN A 476 -5.56 19.39 -12.08
N PRO A 477 -4.88 19.04 -10.97
CA PRO A 477 -4.54 19.99 -9.94
C PRO A 477 -3.65 21.07 -10.56
N VAL A 478 -4.16 22.28 -10.60
CA VAL A 478 -3.47 23.40 -11.25
C VAL A 478 -2.56 24.05 -10.22
N LEU A 479 -1.24 23.94 -10.42
CA LEU A 479 -0.30 24.86 -9.77
C LEU A 479 -0.28 26.17 -10.57
N VAL A 480 -0.52 27.27 -9.90
CA VAL A 480 -0.52 28.60 -10.48
C VAL A 480 0.71 29.34 -9.99
N ALA A 481 1.52 29.83 -10.93
CA ALA A 481 2.62 30.74 -10.62
C ALA A 481 2.11 32.18 -10.74
N GLU A 482 2.28 32.95 -9.68
CA GLU A 482 1.90 34.36 -9.63
C GLU A 482 3.15 35.20 -9.33
N ARG A 483 3.31 36.31 -10.03
CA ARG A 483 4.40 37.25 -9.80
C ARG A 483 3.84 38.55 -9.25
N SER A 484 4.43 39.05 -8.15
CA SER A 484 4.07 40.33 -7.55
C SER A 484 5.34 41.12 -7.31
N GLY A 485 5.68 42.00 -8.24
CA GLY A 485 6.96 42.71 -8.23
C GLY A 485 8.15 41.80 -8.49
N ALA A 486 9.12 41.78 -7.59
CA ALA A 486 10.24 40.85 -7.61
C ALA A 486 9.84 39.44 -7.09
N ALA A 487 8.94 39.36 -6.10
CA ALA A 487 8.53 38.12 -5.49
C ALA A 487 7.63 37.27 -6.44
N SER A 488 7.83 35.98 -6.40
CA SER A 488 7.05 35.02 -7.14
C SER A 488 6.53 33.93 -6.19
N THR A 489 5.30 33.48 -6.43
CA THR A 489 4.64 32.45 -5.61
C THR A 489 4.09 31.37 -6.50
N VAL A 490 4.34 30.10 -6.17
CA VAL A 490 3.64 28.95 -6.76
C VAL A 490 2.68 28.40 -5.73
N ARG A 491 1.39 28.32 -6.08
CA ARG A 491 0.35 27.80 -5.20
C ARG A 491 -0.62 26.89 -5.91
N GLY A 492 -1.26 26.00 -5.17
CA GLY A 492 -2.31 25.12 -5.70
C GLY A 492 -2.53 23.89 -4.85
N GLY A 493 -3.13 22.84 -5.44
CA GLY A 493 -3.38 21.58 -4.78
C GLY A 493 -2.91 20.42 -5.65
N LEU A 494 -2.15 19.51 -5.09
CA LEU A 494 -1.61 18.33 -5.73
C LEU A 494 -2.28 17.08 -5.15
N ASP A 495 -2.55 16.07 -5.98
CA ASP A 495 -2.86 14.73 -5.47
C ASP A 495 -1.57 14.00 -5.09
N ASP A 496 -1.73 12.86 -4.44
CA ASP A 496 -0.63 12.02 -3.92
C ASP A 496 0.36 11.59 -5.03
N GLY A 497 -0.16 11.29 -6.23
CA GLY A 497 0.66 10.92 -7.38
C GLY A 497 1.40 12.12 -7.99
N ALA A 498 0.81 13.30 -7.95
CA ALA A 498 1.41 14.51 -8.47
C ALA A 498 2.59 15.02 -7.61
N LEU A 499 2.57 14.77 -6.28
CA LEU A 499 3.72 15.08 -5.42
C LEU A 499 5.01 14.39 -5.90
N VAL A 500 4.90 13.17 -6.43
CA VAL A 500 6.05 12.41 -6.95
C VAL A 500 6.55 12.96 -8.28
N LYS A 501 5.64 13.46 -9.12
CA LYS A 501 5.92 13.80 -10.52
C LYS A 501 6.25 15.29 -10.71
N ARG A 502 5.79 16.17 -9.81
CA ARG A 502 5.94 17.60 -9.97
C ARG A 502 7.12 18.16 -9.19
N SER A 503 7.71 19.20 -9.73
CA SER A 503 8.78 19.97 -9.12
C SER A 503 8.58 21.46 -9.37
N ILE A 504 9.19 22.29 -8.54
CA ILE A 504 9.19 23.75 -8.71
C ILE A 504 10.54 24.14 -9.27
N VAL A 505 10.50 24.94 -10.31
CA VAL A 505 11.69 25.51 -10.92
C VAL A 505 11.76 26.98 -10.56
N ALA A 506 12.95 27.42 -10.17
CA ALA A 506 13.23 28.79 -9.84
C ALA A 506 14.28 29.34 -10.83
N ASP A 507 14.04 30.55 -11.29
CA ASP A 507 15.05 31.35 -11.99
C ASP A 507 16.14 31.73 -10.98
N ARG A 508 17.37 31.90 -11.42
CA ARG A 508 18.50 32.35 -10.61
C ARG A 508 19.44 33.23 -11.41
N HIS A 509 20.17 34.08 -10.72
CA HIS A 509 21.19 34.89 -11.37
C HIS A 509 22.41 34.04 -11.73
N ALA A 510 22.80 34.04 -13.00
CA ALA A 510 23.94 33.23 -13.47
C ALA A 510 25.27 33.60 -12.79
N ALA A 511 25.38 34.81 -12.28
CA ALA A 511 26.55 35.34 -11.55
C ALA A 511 26.58 34.90 -10.08
N ALA A 512 25.47 34.41 -9.54
CA ALA A 512 25.37 33.98 -8.15
C ALA A 512 26.04 32.59 -7.95
N MET A 513 27.34 32.59 -7.85
CA MET A 513 28.15 31.36 -7.70
C MET A 513 28.61 31.13 -6.26
N ALA A 514 28.28 32.03 -5.34
CA ALA A 514 28.59 31.87 -3.92
C ALA A 514 27.55 32.58 -3.06
N SER A 515 27.29 32.01 -1.87
CA SER A 515 26.45 32.58 -0.82
C SER A 515 27.05 32.30 0.56
N TRP A 516 26.56 32.97 1.60
CA TRP A 516 27.04 32.72 2.96
C TRP A 516 25.97 32.96 4.02
N ALA A 517 26.12 32.28 5.17
CA ALA A 517 25.29 32.50 6.34
C ALA A 517 26.11 32.50 7.64
N ASN A 518 25.66 33.28 8.64
CA ASN A 518 26.24 33.20 9.98
C ASN A 518 25.87 31.89 10.65
N ASP A 519 26.79 31.31 11.39
CA ASP A 519 26.53 30.14 12.21
C ASP A 519 25.80 30.56 13.50
N PRO A 520 24.50 30.22 13.68
CA PRO A 520 23.78 30.64 14.87
C PRO A 520 24.22 29.94 16.15
N GLN A 521 24.88 28.77 16.03
CA GLN A 521 25.32 27.97 17.16
C GLN A 521 26.76 28.30 17.60
N GLU A 522 27.54 28.83 16.67
CA GLU A 522 28.93 29.27 16.91
C GLU A 522 29.19 30.58 16.15
N PRO A 523 28.81 31.73 16.70
CA PRO A 523 28.87 33.04 16.01
C PRO A 523 30.29 33.48 15.57
N THR A 524 31.34 32.83 16.01
CA THR A 524 32.71 33.02 15.57
C THR A 524 33.03 32.46 14.20
N PHE A 525 32.05 31.78 13.61
CA PHE A 525 32.16 31.14 12.29
C PHE A 525 31.00 31.55 11.39
N ASP A 526 31.24 31.40 10.10
CA ASP A 526 30.26 31.51 9.04
C ASP A 526 30.38 30.28 8.14
N VAL A 527 29.32 29.95 7.43
CA VAL A 527 29.35 28.96 6.36
C VAL A 527 29.26 29.68 5.01
N VAL A 528 30.19 29.33 4.14
CA VAL A 528 30.23 29.82 2.75
C VAL A 528 29.91 28.64 1.83
N GLU A 529 29.01 28.87 0.94
CA GLU A 529 28.72 28.04 -0.20
C GLU A 529 29.43 28.54 -1.45
N THR A 530 29.97 27.61 -2.24
CA THR A 530 30.43 27.89 -3.61
C THR A 530 29.80 26.83 -4.53
N LEU A 531 29.24 27.28 -5.65
CA LEU A 531 28.70 26.39 -6.66
C LEU A 531 29.81 26.01 -7.64
N GLU A 532 30.20 24.77 -7.62
CA GLU A 532 31.23 24.22 -8.51
C GLU A 532 30.57 23.36 -9.59
N PRO A 533 31.12 23.35 -10.83
CA PRO A 533 30.66 22.37 -11.83
C PRO A 533 30.67 20.96 -11.27
N ALA A 534 29.58 20.25 -11.44
CA ALA A 534 29.54 18.84 -11.09
C ALA A 534 30.66 18.15 -11.89
N ALA A 535 31.77 17.88 -11.22
CA ALA A 535 32.92 17.25 -11.88
C ALA A 535 32.43 15.96 -12.54
N ALA A 536 32.64 15.86 -13.85
CA ALA A 536 32.52 14.56 -14.52
C ALA A 536 33.54 13.65 -13.83
N ARG A 537 33.11 12.90 -12.83
CA ARG A 537 33.99 11.97 -12.12
C ARG A 537 34.44 10.92 -13.10
N PRO A 538 35.71 10.58 -13.13
CA PRO A 538 36.16 9.45 -13.91
C PRO A 538 35.24 8.25 -13.59
N MET A 539 34.66 7.67 -14.62
CA MET A 539 33.90 6.45 -14.43
C MET A 539 34.84 5.24 -14.61
N GLY A 540 35.05 4.52 -13.53
CA GLY A 540 35.67 3.23 -13.55
C GLY A 540 34.77 2.18 -14.23
N ARG A 541 34.78 0.97 -13.77
CA ARG A 541 33.87 -0.08 -14.26
C ARG A 541 32.45 0.22 -13.88
N VAL A 542 31.52 -0.02 -14.83
CA VAL A 542 30.08 0.19 -14.59
C VAL A 542 29.34 -1.14 -14.59
N VAL A 543 28.56 -1.40 -13.53
CA VAL A 543 27.66 -2.55 -13.44
C VAL A 543 26.24 -2.03 -13.27
N VAL A 544 25.34 -2.52 -14.10
CA VAL A 544 23.90 -2.25 -13.97
C VAL A 544 23.24 -3.48 -13.37
N VAL A 545 22.62 -3.32 -12.22
CA VAL A 545 21.78 -4.35 -11.58
C VAL A 545 20.32 -4.06 -11.94
N LEU A 546 19.70 -4.99 -12.64
CA LEU A 546 18.27 -4.90 -12.99
C LEU A 546 17.47 -5.76 -12.03
N ASP A 547 16.45 -5.17 -11.41
CA ASP A 547 15.46 -5.91 -10.65
C ASP A 547 14.57 -6.73 -11.60
N GLY A 548 14.50 -8.04 -11.42
CA GLY A 548 13.65 -8.95 -12.20
C GLY A 548 12.16 -8.89 -11.82
N SER A 549 11.76 -7.94 -10.97
CA SER A 549 10.39 -7.78 -10.53
C SER A 549 9.46 -7.24 -11.62
N ARG A 550 8.16 -7.37 -11.39
CA ARG A 550 7.13 -6.86 -12.29
C ARG A 550 7.22 -5.35 -12.55
N ALA A 551 7.79 -4.60 -11.62
CA ALA A 551 7.89 -3.15 -11.73
C ALA A 551 8.71 -2.67 -12.96
N LEU A 552 9.61 -3.52 -13.48
CA LEU A 552 10.40 -3.22 -14.68
C LEU A 552 9.84 -3.84 -15.99
N ALA A 553 8.67 -4.50 -15.92
CA ALA A 553 8.14 -5.22 -17.08
C ALA A 553 7.84 -4.30 -18.26
N ASP A 554 7.22 -3.16 -18.00
CA ASP A 554 6.80 -2.19 -19.03
C ASP A 554 7.99 -1.34 -19.52
N GLU A 555 9.02 -1.18 -18.71
CA GLU A 555 10.22 -0.38 -18.97
C GLU A 555 11.35 -1.17 -19.70
N ALA A 556 11.19 -2.49 -19.82
CA ALA A 556 12.25 -3.38 -20.26
C ALA A 556 12.79 -3.08 -21.67
N GLU A 557 11.93 -2.61 -22.60
CA GLU A 557 12.34 -2.27 -23.96
C GLU A 557 13.15 -0.98 -24.00
N GLU A 558 12.71 0.06 -23.31
CA GLU A 558 13.43 1.34 -23.27
C GLU A 558 14.78 1.19 -22.56
N LEU A 559 14.83 0.42 -21.46
CA LEU A 559 16.07 0.09 -20.77
C LEU A 559 17.04 -0.68 -21.70
N ARG A 560 16.52 -1.64 -22.47
CA ARG A 560 17.33 -2.37 -23.46
C ARG A 560 17.97 -1.44 -24.46
N GLU A 561 17.24 -0.46 -24.99
CA GLU A 561 17.77 0.49 -25.97
C GLU A 561 18.97 1.28 -25.43
N VAL A 562 18.87 1.75 -24.18
CA VAL A 562 19.97 2.47 -23.50
C VAL A 562 21.17 1.55 -23.28
N LEU A 563 20.93 0.30 -22.88
CA LEU A 563 21.98 -0.67 -22.56
C LEU A 563 22.70 -1.21 -23.82
N VAL A 564 22.00 -1.30 -24.95
CA VAL A 564 22.58 -1.68 -26.26
C VAL A 564 23.41 -0.54 -26.86
N LYS A 565 22.96 0.72 -26.64
CA LYS A 565 23.66 1.91 -27.14
C LYS A 565 23.96 2.86 -25.98
N PRO A 566 24.86 2.47 -25.08
CA PRO A 566 25.21 3.30 -23.95
C PRO A 566 25.93 4.58 -24.38
N PRO A 567 25.74 5.70 -23.68
CA PRO A 567 26.46 6.92 -23.95
C PRO A 567 27.98 6.69 -23.81
N GLY A 568 28.76 7.31 -24.68
CA GLY A 568 30.22 7.12 -24.71
C GLY A 568 30.71 5.73 -25.21
N GLY A 569 29.79 4.86 -25.68
CA GLY A 569 30.13 3.56 -26.31
C GLY A 569 30.67 2.49 -25.34
N ARG A 570 30.73 2.75 -24.03
CA ARG A 570 31.19 1.81 -23.02
C ARG A 570 30.05 0.94 -22.52
N ALA A 571 30.00 -0.32 -22.93
CA ALA A 571 28.96 -1.26 -22.49
C ALA A 571 29.13 -1.60 -20.99
N PRO A 572 28.08 -1.41 -20.16
CA PRO A 572 28.10 -1.84 -18.76
C PRO A 572 27.97 -3.36 -18.65
N SER A 573 28.48 -3.96 -17.57
CA SER A 573 28.09 -5.31 -17.19
C SER A 573 26.67 -5.29 -16.62
N ILE A 574 25.84 -6.26 -16.99
CA ILE A 574 24.43 -6.30 -16.59
C ILE A 574 24.20 -7.54 -15.74
N VAL A 575 23.66 -7.35 -14.54
CA VAL A 575 23.28 -8.41 -13.60
C VAL A 575 21.77 -8.33 -13.38
N LEU A 576 21.07 -9.42 -13.65
CA LEU A 576 19.62 -9.53 -13.37
C LEU A 576 19.41 -10.19 -12.01
N ALA A 577 18.67 -9.51 -11.13
CA ALA A 577 18.17 -10.06 -9.88
C ALA A 577 16.82 -10.76 -10.16
N GLY A 578 16.87 -12.06 -10.42
CA GLY A 578 15.69 -12.90 -10.68
C GLY A 578 15.50 -13.98 -9.60
N ASP A 579 14.79 -15.06 -9.96
CA ASP A 579 14.74 -16.28 -9.12
C ASP A 579 16.17 -16.93 -8.99
N ALA A 580 17.08 -16.60 -9.90
CA ALA A 580 18.52 -16.81 -9.84
C ALA A 580 19.22 -15.53 -10.34
N ILE A 581 20.49 -15.36 -9.99
CA ILE A 581 21.30 -14.26 -10.50
C ILE A 581 21.79 -14.66 -11.89
N ASP A 582 21.50 -13.83 -12.87
CA ASP A 582 21.90 -14.05 -14.26
C ASP A 582 22.74 -12.87 -14.79
N ASP A 583 23.83 -13.19 -15.47
CA ASP A 583 24.56 -12.23 -16.30
C ASP A 583 23.86 -12.10 -17.64
N LEU A 584 23.52 -10.88 -18.02
CA LEU A 584 22.79 -10.60 -19.25
C LEU A 584 23.65 -9.83 -20.27
N LYS A 585 23.41 -10.12 -21.54
CA LYS A 585 23.72 -9.19 -22.62
C LYS A 585 22.57 -8.21 -22.79
N ALA A 586 22.86 -6.99 -23.20
CA ALA A 586 21.89 -5.93 -23.35
C ALA A 586 20.69 -6.30 -24.25
N ASP A 587 20.92 -7.07 -25.32
CA ASP A 587 19.89 -7.54 -26.24
C ASP A 587 18.98 -8.64 -25.65
N GLU A 588 19.40 -9.28 -24.55
CA GLU A 588 18.64 -10.34 -23.90
C GLU A 588 17.61 -9.78 -22.88
N VAL A 589 17.73 -8.51 -22.47
CA VAL A 589 16.86 -7.88 -21.45
C VAL A 589 15.38 -8.03 -21.82
N LYS A 590 15.01 -7.72 -23.06
CA LYS A 590 13.63 -7.86 -23.55
C LYS A 590 13.08 -9.28 -23.50
N ARG A 591 13.95 -10.29 -23.61
CA ARG A 591 13.53 -11.70 -23.64
C ARG A 591 13.30 -12.27 -22.26
N ARG A 592 13.71 -11.53 -21.21
CA ARG A 592 13.55 -11.96 -19.83
C ARG A 592 12.14 -11.67 -19.34
N ARG A 593 11.64 -12.53 -18.46
CA ARG A 593 10.34 -12.37 -17.82
C ARG A 593 10.52 -11.65 -16.50
N PHE A 594 9.98 -10.45 -16.41
CA PHE A 594 9.87 -9.68 -15.19
C PHE A 594 8.55 -10.05 -14.50
N ALA A 595 8.59 -10.58 -13.28
CA ALA A 595 7.37 -11.09 -12.63
C ALA A 595 7.50 -11.16 -11.11
N GLY A 596 6.43 -10.76 -10.42
CA GLY A 596 6.39 -10.73 -8.96
C GLY A 596 7.46 -9.80 -8.38
N GLY A 597 7.90 -10.07 -7.17
CA GLY A 597 9.05 -9.43 -6.52
C GLY A 597 10.24 -10.37 -6.42
N THR A 598 11.45 -9.82 -6.45
CA THR A 598 12.71 -10.57 -6.47
C THR A 598 13.66 -10.09 -5.37
N ASP A 599 14.57 -10.98 -4.95
CA ASP A 599 15.63 -10.65 -4.02
C ASP A 599 16.77 -9.97 -4.77
N ASN A 600 16.97 -8.68 -4.51
CA ASN A 600 18.03 -7.91 -5.16
C ASN A 600 19.37 -7.95 -4.39
N VAL A 601 19.38 -8.35 -3.12
CA VAL A 601 20.58 -8.32 -2.26
C VAL A 601 21.72 -9.17 -2.83
N PRO A 602 21.51 -10.43 -3.25
CA PRO A 602 22.58 -11.24 -3.80
C PRO A 602 23.15 -10.68 -5.11
N ALA A 603 22.31 -10.09 -5.97
CA ALA A 603 22.76 -9.48 -7.22
C ALA A 603 23.57 -8.20 -6.96
N LEU A 604 23.14 -7.37 -5.99
CA LEU A 604 23.89 -6.20 -5.54
C LEU A 604 25.23 -6.58 -4.93
N ALA A 605 25.28 -7.59 -4.07
CA ALA A 605 26.52 -8.11 -3.50
C ALA A 605 27.47 -8.60 -4.60
N THR A 606 26.95 -9.35 -5.58
CA THR A 606 27.73 -9.84 -6.73
C THR A 606 28.27 -8.69 -7.57
N ALA A 607 27.44 -7.70 -7.88
CA ALA A 607 27.85 -6.52 -8.65
C ALA A 607 28.93 -5.73 -7.91
N TRP A 608 28.75 -5.55 -6.60
CA TRP A 608 29.71 -4.90 -5.73
C TRP A 608 31.05 -5.61 -5.72
N ASP A 609 31.07 -6.91 -5.47
CA ASP A 609 32.28 -7.72 -5.36
C ASP A 609 33.07 -7.72 -6.68
N ARG A 610 32.42 -7.62 -7.84
CA ARG A 610 33.05 -7.51 -9.16
C ARG A 610 33.88 -6.24 -9.35
N VAL A 611 33.47 -5.17 -8.72
CA VAL A 611 34.10 -3.85 -8.87
C VAL A 611 34.77 -3.34 -7.60
N ALA A 612 34.84 -4.16 -6.56
CA ALA A 612 35.34 -3.79 -5.25
C ALA A 612 36.77 -3.26 -5.22
N GLY A 613 37.59 -3.57 -6.23
CA GLY A 613 38.96 -3.06 -6.39
C GLY A 613 39.07 -1.73 -7.13
N ASP A 614 37.96 -1.16 -7.57
CA ASP A 614 37.90 0.09 -8.34
C ASP A 614 37.08 1.13 -7.59
N PRO A 615 37.69 2.09 -6.88
CA PRO A 615 36.94 3.10 -6.10
C PRO A 615 36.12 4.07 -6.98
N GLU A 616 36.44 4.17 -8.27
CA GLU A 616 35.72 4.98 -9.24
C GLU A 616 34.57 4.20 -9.91
N ALA A 617 34.44 2.90 -9.61
CA ALA A 617 33.37 2.09 -10.16
C ALA A 617 31.98 2.58 -9.75
N LEU A 618 31.03 2.32 -10.64
CA LEU A 618 29.63 2.68 -10.45
C LEU A 618 28.76 1.42 -10.56
N VAL A 619 27.98 1.17 -9.51
CA VAL A 619 26.89 0.21 -9.53
C VAL A 619 25.58 1.01 -9.65
N VAL A 620 24.87 0.86 -10.77
CA VAL A 620 23.54 1.44 -10.97
C VAL A 620 22.52 0.34 -10.70
N TRP A 621 21.69 0.54 -9.70
CA TRP A 621 20.63 -0.38 -9.35
C TRP A 621 19.27 0.15 -9.81
N VAL A 622 18.71 -0.43 -10.88
CA VAL A 622 17.40 -0.11 -11.43
C VAL A 622 16.39 -1.07 -10.80
N HIS A 623 15.43 -0.52 -10.03
CA HIS A 623 14.58 -1.35 -9.18
C HIS A 623 13.16 -0.83 -9.02
N GLY A 624 12.24 -1.75 -8.71
CA GLY A 624 10.92 -1.47 -8.15
C GLY A 624 10.95 -1.39 -6.61
N PRO A 625 9.78 -1.30 -5.97
CA PRO A 625 9.67 -1.39 -4.52
C PRO A 625 10.32 -2.65 -3.95
N GLN A 626 10.97 -2.53 -2.80
CA GLN A 626 11.56 -3.64 -2.04
C GLN A 626 10.99 -3.65 -0.61
N PRO A 627 9.68 -3.96 -0.45
CA PRO A 627 8.98 -3.81 0.84
C PRO A 627 9.46 -4.78 1.91
N VAL A 628 10.16 -5.83 1.49
CA VAL A 628 10.73 -6.86 2.37
C VAL A 628 12.17 -7.11 1.94
N ALA A 629 13.09 -7.13 2.88
CA ALA A 629 14.44 -7.63 2.65
C ALA A 629 14.36 -9.17 2.58
N LEU A 630 14.48 -9.73 1.38
CA LEU A 630 14.43 -11.18 1.15
C LEU A 630 15.77 -11.84 1.49
N GLY A 631 16.88 -11.11 1.31
CA GLY A 631 18.23 -11.51 1.69
C GLY A 631 18.77 -10.66 2.83
N PRO A 632 19.95 -10.99 3.37
CA PRO A 632 20.60 -10.28 4.47
C PRO A 632 21.16 -8.92 4.00
N ALA A 633 20.28 -7.89 3.95
CA ALA A 633 20.67 -6.55 3.51
C ALA A 633 21.78 -5.91 4.38
N GLU A 634 21.90 -6.34 5.63
CA GLU A 634 22.97 -5.94 6.56
C GLU A 634 24.37 -6.31 6.03
N GLU A 635 24.49 -7.33 5.19
CA GLU A 635 25.76 -7.67 4.54
C GLU A 635 26.24 -6.57 3.58
N LEU A 636 25.31 -5.87 2.91
CA LEU A 636 25.63 -4.72 2.07
C LEU A 636 26.09 -3.54 2.94
N ALA A 637 25.43 -3.30 4.06
CA ALA A 637 25.84 -2.28 5.04
C ALA A 637 27.25 -2.56 5.60
N GLN A 638 27.58 -3.83 5.88
CA GLN A 638 28.93 -4.23 6.30
C GLN A 638 29.97 -4.01 5.21
N ARG A 639 29.64 -4.25 3.94
CA ARG A 639 30.53 -3.91 2.81
C ARG A 639 30.77 -2.42 2.74
N CYS A 640 29.73 -1.60 2.96
CA CYS A 640 29.85 -0.15 3.08
C CYS A 640 30.84 0.25 4.17
N ALA A 641 30.66 -0.23 5.37
CA ALA A 641 31.50 0.11 6.52
C ALA A 641 32.97 -0.28 6.32
N ARG A 642 33.23 -1.40 5.64
CA ARG A 642 34.60 -1.88 5.36
C ARG A 642 35.32 -1.10 4.26
N ARG A 643 34.56 -0.42 3.38
CA ARG A 643 35.12 0.33 2.23
C ARG A 643 34.42 1.66 2.06
N PRO A 644 34.70 2.65 2.91
CA PRO A 644 34.01 3.93 2.89
C PRO A 644 34.27 4.76 1.61
N GLU A 645 35.27 4.44 0.81
CA GLU A 645 35.63 5.16 -0.42
C GLU A 645 34.91 4.63 -1.69
N GLY A 646 34.15 3.58 -1.57
CA GLY A 646 33.38 3.06 -2.72
C GLY A 646 33.61 1.59 -2.98
N PRO A 647 33.08 1.02 -4.07
CA PRO A 647 32.46 1.62 -5.27
C PRO A 647 31.12 2.33 -4.97
N ARG A 648 30.73 3.26 -5.84
CA ARG A 648 29.46 4.01 -5.67
C ARG A 648 28.27 3.15 -6.05
N LEU A 649 27.20 3.20 -5.24
CA LEU A 649 25.90 2.61 -5.55
C LEU A 649 24.88 3.74 -5.78
N VAL A 650 24.26 3.73 -6.95
CA VAL A 650 23.17 4.65 -7.30
C VAL A 650 21.90 3.84 -7.50
N ALA A 651 20.91 4.02 -6.62
CA ALA A 651 19.61 3.42 -6.73
C ALA A 651 18.72 4.29 -7.64
N LEU A 652 18.19 3.70 -8.71
CA LEU A 652 17.26 4.32 -9.65
C LEU A 652 15.93 3.60 -9.57
N ALA A 653 14.95 4.21 -8.91
CA ALA A 653 13.62 3.63 -8.72
C ALA A 653 12.76 3.79 -9.98
N ALA A 654 12.23 2.69 -10.52
CA ALA A 654 11.24 2.70 -11.60
C ALA A 654 9.91 3.28 -11.10
N THR A 655 9.49 2.83 -9.92
CA THR A 655 8.31 3.33 -9.23
C THR A 655 8.65 3.61 -7.77
N PRO A 656 8.11 4.69 -7.15
CA PRO A 656 8.32 4.95 -5.74
C PRO A 656 7.69 3.84 -4.89
N GLY A 657 8.28 3.57 -3.74
CA GLY A 657 7.77 2.58 -2.80
C GLY A 657 8.77 2.26 -1.69
N PRO A 658 8.35 1.45 -0.68
CA PRO A 658 9.23 1.04 0.41
C PRO A 658 10.45 0.27 -0.11
N ASN A 659 11.59 0.46 0.54
CA ASN A 659 12.82 -0.21 0.14
C ASN A 659 13.68 -0.57 1.37
N ARG A 660 13.50 -1.81 1.86
CA ARG A 660 14.21 -2.32 3.04
C ARG A 660 15.70 -2.54 2.80
N VAL A 661 16.11 -2.65 1.54
CA VAL A 661 17.53 -2.73 1.19
C VAL A 661 18.20 -1.37 1.37
N LEU A 662 17.55 -0.28 0.94
CA LEU A 662 18.03 1.07 1.20
C LEU A 662 17.96 1.45 2.68
N ASP A 663 16.94 0.97 3.42
CA ASP A 663 16.85 1.20 4.87
C ASP A 663 18.09 0.64 5.58
N ALA A 664 18.60 -0.53 5.15
CA ALA A 664 19.82 -1.12 5.69
C ALA A 664 21.11 -0.37 5.28
N LEU A 665 21.05 0.45 4.23
CA LEU A 665 22.17 1.29 3.77
C LEU A 665 22.14 2.70 4.38
N ASP A 666 21.33 2.94 5.40
CA ASP A 666 21.29 4.19 6.14
C ASP A 666 22.69 4.53 6.72
N GLY A 667 23.18 5.73 6.43
CA GLY A 667 24.54 6.15 6.82
C GLY A 667 25.65 5.68 5.88
N CYS A 668 25.34 5.00 4.78
CA CYS A 668 26.31 4.61 3.77
C CYS A 668 26.61 5.77 2.82
N ALA A 669 27.78 6.36 2.92
CA ALA A 669 28.15 7.59 2.21
C ALA A 669 28.20 7.45 0.67
N TRP A 670 28.38 6.25 0.14
CA TRP A 670 28.45 6.02 -1.30
C TRP A 670 27.18 5.41 -1.88
N ALA A 671 26.17 5.15 -1.06
CA ALA A 671 24.82 4.82 -1.51
C ALA A 671 24.01 6.12 -1.68
N SER A 672 23.46 6.31 -2.85
CA SER A 672 22.62 7.46 -3.16
C SER A 672 21.40 7.04 -3.97
N VAL A 673 20.32 7.85 -3.89
CA VAL A 673 19.12 7.68 -4.69
C VAL A 673 19.16 8.67 -5.85
N ALA A 674 18.94 8.19 -7.06
CA ALA A 674 18.85 9.06 -8.23
C ALA A 674 17.54 9.83 -8.25
N ALA A 675 17.62 11.14 -8.48
CA ALA A 675 16.45 11.97 -8.72
C ALA A 675 15.80 11.61 -10.06
N ARG A 676 14.49 11.37 -10.07
CA ARG A 676 13.73 11.16 -11.31
C ARG A 676 13.46 12.50 -11.98
N ARG A 677 13.82 12.62 -13.27
CA ARG A 677 13.70 13.86 -14.06
C ARG A 677 12.96 13.66 -15.37
N GLY A 678 13.01 12.46 -15.90
CA GLY A 678 12.39 12.07 -17.16
C GLY A 678 11.90 10.64 -17.12
N THR A 679 11.93 9.95 -18.26
CA THR A 679 11.70 8.51 -18.32
C THR A 679 12.82 7.75 -17.60
N LEU A 680 12.55 6.51 -17.21
CA LEU A 680 13.55 5.67 -16.56
C LEU A 680 14.81 5.49 -17.44
N ALA A 681 14.58 5.37 -18.74
CA ALA A 681 15.63 5.23 -19.75
C ALA A 681 16.48 6.50 -19.89
N GLU A 682 15.87 7.69 -19.84
CA GLU A 682 16.60 8.96 -19.88
C GLU A 682 17.47 9.15 -18.63
N ASP A 683 16.92 8.86 -17.44
CA ASP A 683 17.67 8.94 -16.19
C ASP A 683 18.81 7.94 -16.16
N LEU A 684 18.61 6.69 -16.61
CA LEU A 684 19.67 5.70 -16.75
C LEU A 684 20.75 6.17 -17.74
N ARG A 685 20.35 6.73 -18.87
CA ARG A 685 21.28 7.26 -19.88
C ARG A 685 22.16 8.38 -19.29
N ALA A 686 21.54 9.29 -18.53
CA ALA A 686 22.26 10.36 -17.86
C ALA A 686 23.30 9.84 -16.85
N LEU A 687 22.94 8.84 -16.04
CA LEU A 687 23.87 8.19 -15.11
C LEU A 687 25.02 7.49 -15.82
N LEU A 688 24.74 6.76 -16.91
CA LEU A 688 25.77 6.09 -17.72
C LEU A 688 26.66 7.07 -18.50
N ALA A 689 26.21 8.30 -18.71
CA ALA A 689 27.02 9.39 -19.25
C ALA A 689 27.93 10.08 -18.20
N GLY A 690 27.94 9.62 -16.96
CA GLY A 690 28.70 10.23 -15.85
C GLY A 690 27.99 11.41 -15.19
N GLY A 691 26.69 11.57 -15.43
CA GLY A 691 25.88 12.59 -14.77
C GLY A 691 25.78 12.39 -13.25
N SER A 692 25.58 13.47 -12.53
CA SER A 692 25.30 13.44 -11.10
C SER A 692 24.00 12.65 -10.83
N PRO A 693 23.91 11.81 -9.78
CA PRO A 693 22.67 11.17 -9.38
C PRO A 693 21.51 12.16 -9.14
N SER A 694 21.81 13.35 -8.62
CA SER A 694 20.82 14.42 -8.46
C SER A 694 20.43 15.08 -9.78
N GLY A 695 21.26 14.96 -10.81
CA GLY A 695 21.13 15.61 -12.09
C GLY A 695 21.52 17.08 -12.10
N ALA A 696 22.05 17.60 -11.02
CA ALA A 696 22.61 18.93 -10.96
C ALA A 696 23.87 19.07 -11.81
N THR A 697 23.99 20.17 -12.53
CA THR A 697 25.23 20.52 -13.27
C THR A 697 26.21 21.34 -12.43
N LEU A 698 25.67 22.06 -11.43
CA LEU A 698 26.46 22.73 -10.39
C LEU A 698 26.09 22.09 -9.04
N VAL A 699 27.10 21.83 -8.24
CA VAL A 699 26.93 21.23 -6.91
C VAL A 699 27.46 22.19 -5.84
N PRO A 700 26.72 22.36 -4.71
CA PRO A 700 27.16 23.18 -3.61
C PRO A 700 28.36 22.54 -2.90
N ARG A 701 29.38 23.36 -2.63
CA ARG A 701 30.50 23.05 -1.74
C ARG A 701 30.42 23.95 -0.53
N LEU A 702 30.18 23.37 0.61
CA LEU A 702 29.99 24.10 1.87
C LEU A 702 31.28 24.08 2.69
N GLN A 703 31.72 25.25 3.13
CA GLN A 703 32.93 25.41 3.94
C GLN A 703 32.63 26.29 5.16
N ARG A 704 33.12 25.90 6.31
CA ARG A 704 33.04 26.68 7.52
C ARG A 704 34.31 27.54 7.60
N VAL A 705 34.16 28.86 7.77
CA VAL A 705 35.25 29.82 7.80
C VAL A 705 35.11 30.75 9.02
N PRO A 706 36.20 31.38 9.52
CA PRO A 706 36.09 32.37 10.59
C PRO A 706 35.17 33.51 10.21
N ALA A 707 34.37 34.00 11.17
CA ALA A 707 33.47 35.11 10.97
C ALA A 707 34.27 36.40 10.62
N GLY A 708 33.68 37.26 9.76
CA GLY A 708 34.32 38.49 9.33
C GLY A 708 35.36 38.34 8.22
N THR A 709 35.54 37.15 7.65
CA THR A 709 36.34 36.98 6.40
C THR A 709 35.70 37.80 5.29
N SER A 710 36.50 38.63 4.57
CA SER A 710 35.96 39.50 3.51
C SER A 710 35.24 38.72 2.42
N ARG A 711 34.04 39.20 2.04
CA ARG A 711 33.13 38.51 1.11
C ARG A 711 32.52 39.54 0.16
N ASP A 712 33.35 40.41 -0.40
CA ASP A 712 32.89 41.43 -1.32
C ASP A 712 32.13 40.82 -2.48
N GLY A 713 30.86 41.20 -2.65
CA GLY A 713 29.98 40.73 -3.72
C GLY A 713 29.35 39.33 -3.50
N VAL A 714 29.47 38.75 -2.30
CA VAL A 714 28.80 37.47 -1.95
C VAL A 714 27.57 37.77 -1.10
N GLU A 715 26.39 37.33 -1.55
CA GLU A 715 25.12 37.58 -0.86
C GLU A 715 24.96 36.73 0.40
N LYS A 716 24.28 37.31 1.39
CA LYS A 716 23.94 36.61 2.63
C LYS A 716 22.62 35.86 2.47
N THR A 717 22.59 34.60 2.82
CA THR A 717 21.38 33.77 2.84
C THR A 717 20.97 33.39 4.27
N SER A 718 19.95 32.51 4.37
CA SER A 718 19.42 32.07 5.66
C SER A 718 20.32 31.03 6.37
N ALA A 719 20.11 30.85 7.68
CA ALA A 719 20.84 29.89 8.49
C ALA A 719 20.54 28.42 8.12
N HIS A 720 19.60 28.17 7.20
CA HIS A 720 19.40 26.84 6.63
C HIS A 720 20.64 26.33 5.90
N LEU A 721 21.45 27.23 5.33
CA LEU A 721 22.74 26.87 4.73
C LEU A 721 23.70 26.20 5.73
N VAL A 722 23.72 26.69 6.97
CA VAL A 722 24.55 26.14 8.05
C VAL A 722 24.10 24.71 8.41
N ARG A 723 22.80 24.43 8.33
CA ARG A 723 22.26 23.10 8.59
C ARG A 723 22.63 22.09 7.52
N LEU A 724 22.70 22.51 6.25
CA LEU A 724 23.22 21.66 5.17
C LEU A 724 24.70 21.35 5.38
N TRP A 725 25.51 22.34 5.75
CA TRP A 725 26.91 22.13 6.12
C TRP A 725 27.04 21.12 7.28
N ALA A 726 26.25 21.31 8.35
CA ALA A 726 26.30 20.45 9.54
C ALA A 726 25.87 19.01 9.21
N ARG A 727 24.90 18.82 8.31
CA ARG A 727 24.52 17.48 7.79
C ARG A 727 25.69 16.82 7.08
N ASP A 728 26.33 17.52 6.13
CA ASP A 728 27.46 16.96 5.35
C ASP A 728 28.63 16.63 6.26
N GLU A 729 28.92 17.50 7.23
CA GLU A 729 29.97 17.29 8.21
C GLU A 729 29.66 16.11 9.15
N ALA A 730 28.40 15.95 9.59
CA ALA A 730 27.99 14.78 10.39
C ALA A 730 28.17 13.47 9.61
N VAL A 731 27.79 13.46 8.34
CA VAL A 731 28.03 12.29 7.45
C VAL A 731 29.53 12.03 7.29
N ARG A 732 30.34 13.05 7.03
CA ARG A 732 31.78 12.94 6.91
C ARG A 732 32.43 12.39 8.18
N LEU A 733 32.02 12.88 9.35
CA LEU A 733 32.51 12.41 10.65
C LEU A 733 32.11 10.95 10.90
N GLY A 734 30.85 10.57 10.61
CA GLY A 734 30.37 9.20 10.81
C GLY A 734 31.13 8.18 9.96
N VAL A 735 31.45 8.55 8.72
CA VAL A 735 32.27 7.72 7.82
C VAL A 735 33.71 7.64 8.30
N ALA A 736 34.31 8.76 8.70
CA ALA A 736 35.72 8.83 9.06
C ALA A 736 36.02 8.14 10.40
N THR A 737 35.12 8.25 11.39
CA THR A 737 35.39 7.79 12.75
C THR A 737 34.79 6.42 13.05
N GLN A 738 33.78 5.98 12.32
CA GLN A 738 32.94 4.81 12.63
C GLN A 738 32.37 4.85 14.06
N ASP A 739 32.35 6.03 14.69
CA ASP A 739 31.76 6.30 16.01
C ASP A 739 30.48 7.14 15.83
N ALA A 740 29.41 6.70 16.45
CA ALA A 740 28.13 7.39 16.38
C ALA A 740 28.07 8.69 17.22
N ARG A 741 28.94 8.86 18.22
CA ARG A 741 28.84 9.93 19.21
C ARG A 741 29.13 11.32 18.63
N GLY A 742 30.23 11.44 17.89
CA GLY A 742 30.62 12.72 17.26
C GLY A 742 29.60 13.23 16.27
N PRO A 743 29.20 12.42 15.24
CA PRO A 743 28.16 12.77 14.30
C PRO A 743 26.81 13.10 14.96
N ALA A 744 26.42 12.30 15.98
CA ALA A 744 25.17 12.54 16.73
C ALA A 744 25.20 13.88 17.47
N ALA A 745 26.30 14.18 18.18
CA ALA A 745 26.44 15.43 18.91
C ALA A 745 26.37 16.66 17.97
N LEU A 746 27.03 16.57 16.81
CA LEU A 746 26.94 17.64 15.81
C LEU A 746 25.53 17.80 15.28
N ALA A 747 24.89 16.70 14.88
CA ALA A 747 23.54 16.71 14.34
C ALA A 747 22.52 17.27 15.36
N VAL A 748 22.62 16.88 16.62
CA VAL A 748 21.77 17.37 17.71
C VAL A 748 21.95 18.89 17.89
N ARG A 749 23.19 19.40 17.88
CA ARG A 749 23.49 20.83 18.02
C ARG A 749 22.77 21.67 16.97
N TYR A 750 22.67 21.19 15.72
CA TYR A 750 22.04 21.93 14.62
C TYR A 750 20.61 21.50 14.33
N SER A 751 19.99 20.70 15.23
CA SER A 751 18.61 20.21 15.12
C SER A 751 18.37 19.42 13.82
N LEU A 752 19.17 18.37 13.60
CA LEU A 752 19.12 17.55 12.38
C LEU A 752 18.69 16.12 12.66
N VAL A 753 17.87 15.57 11.78
CA VAL A 753 17.59 14.12 11.72
C VAL A 753 18.56 13.48 10.74
N THR A 754 19.47 12.66 11.25
CA THR A 754 20.52 11.97 10.48
C THR A 754 20.57 10.49 10.86
N PRO A 755 21.37 9.65 10.19
CA PRO A 755 21.51 8.24 10.60
C PRO A 755 21.90 8.03 12.07
N TRP A 756 22.50 9.02 12.73
CA TRP A 756 22.95 8.95 14.13
C TRP A 756 22.05 9.71 15.11
N SER A 757 21.14 10.54 14.61
CA SER A 757 20.25 11.40 15.41
C SER A 757 18.80 11.24 14.98
N GLY A 758 17.89 11.70 15.82
CA GLY A 758 16.46 11.79 15.53
C GLY A 758 15.81 12.95 16.26
N ALA A 759 14.55 13.18 15.98
CA ALA A 759 13.72 14.18 16.65
C ALA A 759 12.55 13.49 17.35
N VAL A 760 12.25 13.89 18.60
CA VAL A 760 11.11 13.40 19.36
C VAL A 760 10.39 14.56 20.03
N VAL A 761 9.06 14.58 19.93
CA VAL A 761 8.20 15.46 20.74
C VAL A 761 7.64 14.66 21.88
N LEU A 762 7.75 15.16 23.09
CA LEU A 762 7.15 14.61 24.30
C LEU A 762 6.23 15.65 24.94
N GLU A 763 5.27 15.20 25.73
CA GLU A 763 4.27 16.12 26.33
C GLU A 763 4.87 17.14 27.28
N THR A 764 5.88 16.73 28.07
CA THR A 764 6.43 17.55 29.12
C THR A 764 7.94 17.72 29.03
N LEU A 765 8.44 18.87 29.52
CA LEU A 765 9.87 19.12 29.67
C LEU A 765 10.55 18.14 30.67
N GLU A 766 9.81 17.70 31.66
CA GLU A 766 10.30 16.73 32.66
C GLU A 766 10.58 15.37 32.00
N GLU A 767 9.74 14.93 31.11
CA GLU A 767 9.94 13.71 30.30
C GLU A 767 11.19 13.82 29.42
N MET A 768 11.37 14.98 28.73
CA MET A 768 12.56 15.21 27.92
C MET A 768 13.84 15.16 28.78
N GLN A 769 13.81 15.77 29.96
CA GLN A 769 14.95 15.78 30.90
C GLN A 769 15.23 14.39 31.47
N ALA A 770 14.20 13.62 31.80
CA ALA A 770 14.33 12.24 32.28
C ALA A 770 15.04 11.33 31.28
N GLU A 771 14.83 11.54 30.01
CA GLU A 771 15.46 10.81 28.90
C GLU A 771 16.78 11.48 28.43
N GLY A 772 17.24 12.53 29.13
CA GLY A 772 18.47 13.25 28.78
C GLY A 772 18.41 14.03 27.46
N LEU A 773 17.22 14.42 27.03
CA LEU A 773 16.99 15.17 25.80
C LEU A 773 16.95 16.67 26.06
N THR A 774 17.55 17.45 25.17
CA THR A 774 17.49 18.92 25.23
C THR A 774 16.32 19.40 24.35
N PRO A 775 15.34 20.14 24.91
CA PRO A 775 14.27 20.72 24.14
C PRO A 775 14.79 21.63 23.04
N GLY A 776 14.19 21.59 21.86
CA GLY A 776 14.43 22.57 20.80
C GLY A 776 14.02 23.97 21.29
N VAL A 777 14.80 25.00 20.92
CA VAL A 777 14.47 26.40 21.23
C VAL A 777 13.55 26.92 20.14
N PRO A 778 12.33 27.40 20.45
CA PRO A 778 11.47 28.02 19.47
C PRO A 778 12.17 29.19 18.77
N GLY A 779 12.23 29.17 17.45
CA GLY A 779 12.88 30.20 16.65
C GLY A 779 14.33 29.92 16.24
N ASP A 780 14.98 28.86 16.70
CA ASP A 780 16.32 28.45 16.26
C ASP A 780 16.34 28.06 14.77
N VAL A 781 15.23 27.53 14.26
CA VAL A 781 15.06 27.21 12.84
C VAL A 781 14.25 28.35 12.22
N PRO A 782 14.76 29.06 11.16
CA PRO A 782 13.94 29.98 10.41
C PRO A 782 12.68 29.27 9.90
N THR A 783 11.53 29.88 10.18
CA THR A 783 10.22 29.28 9.83
C THR A 783 9.51 30.14 8.79
N ILE A 784 8.59 29.52 8.07
CA ILE A 784 7.70 30.25 7.17
C ILE A 784 6.61 30.87 8.03
N PRO A 785 6.40 32.20 8.02
CA PRO A 785 5.36 32.84 8.80
C PRO A 785 3.98 32.29 8.40
N GLU A 786 3.24 31.72 9.35
CA GLU A 786 1.82 31.42 9.09
C GLU A 786 1.08 32.76 8.85
N PRO A 787 0.17 32.82 7.84
CA PRO A 787 -0.65 34.02 7.66
C PRO A 787 -1.44 34.22 8.95
N SER A 788 -1.13 35.30 9.67
CA SER A 788 -1.73 35.58 10.97
C SER A 788 -3.25 35.61 10.82
N LEU A 789 -3.98 35.00 11.75
CA LEU A 789 -5.45 34.99 11.78
C LEU A 789 -6.02 36.39 11.66
N VAL A 790 -5.26 37.41 12.12
CA VAL A 790 -5.57 38.82 12.01
C VAL A 790 -5.56 39.28 10.54
N VAL A 791 -4.56 38.88 9.73
CA VAL A 791 -4.51 39.22 8.30
C VAL A 791 -5.67 38.53 7.56
N LEU A 792 -5.98 37.27 7.86
CA LEU A 792 -7.13 36.56 7.28
C LEU A 792 -8.46 37.25 7.67
N LEU A 793 -8.60 37.66 8.91
CA LEU A 793 -9.78 38.41 9.37
C LEU A 793 -9.90 39.77 8.70
N VAL A 794 -8.79 40.52 8.52
CA VAL A 794 -8.76 41.80 7.81
C VAL A 794 -9.11 41.61 6.33
N VAL A 795 -8.58 40.60 5.67
CA VAL A 795 -8.91 40.28 4.28
C VAL A 795 -10.36 39.84 4.15
N ALA A 796 -10.87 38.96 5.06
CA ALA A 796 -12.27 38.58 5.07
C ALA A 796 -13.20 39.78 5.32
N ALA A 797 -12.85 40.68 6.24
CA ALA A 797 -13.61 41.92 6.49
C ALA A 797 -13.59 42.88 5.28
N ALA A 798 -12.45 43.00 4.61
CA ALA A 798 -12.32 43.80 3.37
C ALA A 798 -13.16 43.21 2.23
N LEU A 799 -13.16 41.90 2.05
CA LEU A 799 -13.97 41.22 1.05
C LEU A 799 -15.47 41.34 1.34
N LEU A 800 -15.87 41.21 2.61
CA LEU A 800 -17.25 41.46 3.04
C LEU A 800 -17.68 42.91 2.79
N ALA A 801 -16.84 43.89 3.08
CA ALA A 801 -17.12 45.31 2.82
C ALA A 801 -17.25 45.59 1.31
N LEU A 802 -16.41 44.96 0.48
CA LEU A 802 -16.51 45.07 -0.98
C LEU A 802 -17.80 44.42 -1.50
N ALA A 803 -18.16 43.22 -0.99
CA ALA A 803 -19.39 42.54 -1.35
C ALA A 803 -20.65 43.35 -0.93
N GLN A 804 -20.62 44.00 0.23
CA GLN A 804 -21.70 44.91 0.67
C GLN A 804 -21.81 46.16 -0.21
N ARG A 805 -20.67 46.76 -0.60
CA ARG A 805 -20.66 47.89 -1.53
C ARG A 805 -21.13 47.52 -2.93
N SER A 806 -20.84 46.34 -3.41
CA SER A 806 -21.37 45.85 -4.68
C SER A 806 -22.89 45.66 -4.62
N ARG A 807 -23.39 45.06 -3.56
CA ARG A 807 -24.86 44.88 -3.34
C ARG A 807 -25.62 46.18 -3.20
N SER A 808 -25.03 47.22 -2.54
CA SER A 808 -25.65 48.55 -2.44
C SER A 808 -25.71 49.26 -3.79
N ARG A 809 -24.67 49.14 -4.62
CA ARG A 809 -24.65 49.66 -5.99
C ARG A 809 -25.69 49.02 -6.91
N TRP A 810 -25.89 47.68 -6.79
CA TRP A 810 -26.93 46.99 -7.54
C TRP A 810 -28.35 47.39 -7.10
N ARG A 811 -28.56 47.66 -5.82
CA ARG A 811 -29.86 48.15 -5.32
C ARG A 811 -30.15 49.61 -5.73
N ALA A 812 -29.12 50.42 -5.82
CA ALA A 812 -29.24 51.82 -6.29
C ALA A 812 -29.39 51.96 -7.83
N ALA A 813 -29.04 50.94 -8.58
CA ALA A 813 -29.22 50.86 -10.02
C ALA A 813 -30.56 50.21 -10.43
N ALA A 814 -31.26 49.55 -9.49
CA ALA A 814 -32.55 48.94 -9.68
C ALA A 814 -33.77 49.74 -9.11
N SER A 815 -33.50 50.91 -8.47
CA SER A 815 -34.46 51.95 -8.11
C SER A 815 -34.34 53.13 -9.11
#